data_b7cdb742485fbf1a74c32b4d8ef060cd
#
_entry.id   b7cdb742485fbf1a74c32b4d8ef060cd
#
_cell.length_a   1.000
_cell.length_b   1.000
_cell.length_c   1.000
_cell.angle_alpha   90.00
_cell.angle_beta   90.00
_cell.angle_gamma   90.00
#
_symmetry.space_group_name_H-M   'P 1'
#
loop_
_entity.id
_entity.type
_entity.pdbx_description
1 polymer ?
#
loop_
_entity_poly.entity_id
_entity_poly.type
_entity_poly.pdbx_seq_one_letter_code
_entity_poly.pdbx_strand_id
1 'polypeptide(L)'
;MRGFRRVFLTTLGFALLVVCSSLPAQAQVLRSFTRRNPVTNVRGNIALTGNTLITCHAKNNNNCADTRSGVASGSNSDYDSEFVDSDSDNSTSNSSSASLSLPSGSTVLWAGLYWGARSSTSTRSQIKFKPANSGIYSTLNATQLDSTAAAPNAYQGFVEVTAQVQTGGNGTYWGAGITADNGNDGTGFYAGWSLVVVYQNNSLPLRNLTVFDGFASVSNGNNVTTTASGLLTPTTGTFNAYVGTVTYEGDQGISGDTFQVTNTTTNVTTTIFDALNPNTNFFNSSITSVGTRISAKNPDYVNQLGFDVDTVSIASANTVLGNAATSARLTFNSTQDLYFPGVLTFAVDVFRPQVEGNITKTVTDVNGGNVNPGDQLEYTITVSNTGNDGAVSSIVTDSIPANSTYVAGSLQITSGANTGVKTDGAGDDQAEYTGTSVVIRVGTGATSANGGTINPGESTTFKFKVLVNAAAANGTVISNQAVDNYKAATLGDAFTSYSDGDAATAGTQPTTVTVVVPPVPSVGLVKTCPVPANCTTQDQWPGTDLTYNIAFTNSGGSPAKTLIIKDQIPANTDFKLGTVSTNLATTGLTVSVSYSNDGGVSWLYAPVSGQGGAPAGYDRTVTHILWSFNGNLSQASPDNTGSVSFTVRIR
;
A
#
# COMPACT_ATOMS: atom_id res chain seq x y z
N MET A 1 20.51 73.27 84.54
CA MET A 1 20.74 71.87 84.82
C MET A 1 19.48 71.10 84.39
N ARG A 2 19.61 70.27 83.44
CA ARG A 2 18.71 69.16 82.99
C ARG A 2 17.19 69.38 83.05
N GLY A 3 16.61 69.75 81.86
CA GLY A 3 15.19 69.76 81.58
C GLY A 3 14.77 68.44 80.92
N PHE A 4 13.67 67.86 81.46
CA PHE A 4 13.03 66.70 80.84
C PHE A 4 11.94 67.20 79.87
N ARG A 5 12.01 66.86 78.59
CA ARG A 5 10.93 67.04 77.60
C ARG A 5 10.14 65.78 77.58
N ARG A 6 8.82 65.85 77.84
CA ARG A 6 7.82 64.76 77.55
C ARG A 6 7.43 64.84 76.08
N VAL A 7 7.59 63.74 75.40
CA VAL A 7 7.08 63.54 74.04
C VAL A 7 5.71 62.90 74.15
N PHE A 8 4.68 63.54 73.58
CA PHE A 8 3.35 62.98 73.39
C PHE A 8 3.39 62.10 72.12
N LEU A 9 3.04 60.78 72.23
CA LEU A 9 2.85 59.86 71.11
C LEU A 9 1.36 59.88 70.75
N THR A 10 1.00 60.47 69.60
CA THR A 10 -0.31 60.36 68.99
C THR A 10 -0.31 59.13 68.09
N THR A 11 -1.01 58.07 68.46
CA THR A 11 -1.28 56.89 67.64
C THR A 11 -2.35 57.21 66.59
N LEU A 12 -1.91 57.36 65.34
CA LEU A 12 -2.79 57.45 64.17
C LEU A 12 -3.16 56.01 63.72
N GLY A 13 -4.40 55.59 63.97
CA GLY A 13 -4.94 54.30 63.49
C GLY A 13 -5.17 54.40 61.98
N PHE A 14 -4.37 53.71 61.19
CA PHE A 14 -4.63 53.47 59.76
C PHE A 14 -5.60 52.29 59.64
N ALA A 15 -6.85 52.57 59.31
CA ALA A 15 -7.82 51.53 58.87
C ALA A 15 -7.43 51.13 57.45
N LEU A 16 -6.80 49.95 57.29
CA LEU A 16 -6.54 49.36 56.01
C LEU A 16 -7.88 48.81 55.42
N LEU A 17 -8.50 49.59 54.53
CA LEU A 17 -9.63 49.13 53.72
C LEU A 17 -9.09 48.15 52.69
N VAL A 18 -9.19 46.84 52.96
CA VAL A 18 -8.92 45.83 51.92
C VAL A 18 -10.09 45.87 50.94
N VAL A 19 -9.96 46.66 49.90
CA VAL A 19 -10.81 46.56 48.72
C VAL A 19 -10.36 45.27 48.03
N CYS A 20 -11.15 44.19 48.26
CA CYS A 20 -11.06 42.96 47.50
C CYS A 20 -11.58 43.28 46.06
N SER A 21 -10.75 43.93 45.25
CA SER A 21 -11.02 43.98 43.82
C SER A 21 -10.92 42.55 43.29
N SER A 22 -12.02 41.95 42.92
CA SER A 22 -12.03 40.75 42.07
C SER A 22 -11.30 41.15 40.79
N LEU A 23 -10.02 40.76 40.66
CA LEU A 23 -9.32 40.88 39.40
C LEU A 23 -10.13 40.07 38.36
N PRO A 24 -10.42 40.65 37.19
CA PRO A 24 -11.06 39.86 36.12
C PRO A 24 -10.23 38.61 35.85
N ALA A 25 -10.87 37.48 35.63
CA ALA A 25 -10.20 36.24 35.28
C ALA A 25 -9.39 36.50 34.02
N GLN A 26 -8.06 36.38 34.11
CA GLN A 26 -7.19 36.52 32.93
C GLN A 26 -7.29 35.27 32.07
N ALA A 27 -7.31 35.44 30.76
CA ALA A 27 -7.21 34.34 29.81
C ALA A 27 -5.92 33.55 30.08
N GLN A 28 -6.05 32.24 30.27
CA GLN A 28 -4.90 31.39 30.59
C GLN A 28 -5.10 29.94 30.13
N VAL A 29 -4.01 29.29 29.78
CA VAL A 29 -3.97 27.85 29.65
C VAL A 29 -3.89 27.24 31.05
N LEU A 30 -4.95 26.56 31.48
CA LEU A 30 -5.04 25.91 32.78
C LEU A 30 -4.36 24.53 32.76
N ARG A 31 -4.54 23.80 31.66
CA ARG A 31 -3.77 22.61 31.30
C ARG A 31 -3.44 22.66 29.82
N SER A 32 -2.19 22.43 29.48
CA SER A 32 -1.73 22.41 28.09
C SER A 32 -2.42 21.34 27.27
N PHE A 33 -2.75 21.63 26.02
CA PHE A 33 -3.33 20.69 25.10
C PHE A 33 -2.27 19.66 24.71
N THR A 34 -2.50 18.41 25.08
CA THR A 34 -1.62 17.28 24.79
C THR A 34 -2.36 16.20 24.03
N ARG A 35 -1.64 15.45 23.20
CA ARG A 35 -2.23 14.37 22.42
C ARG A 35 -2.79 13.30 23.34
N ARG A 36 -4.01 12.88 23.08
CA ARG A 36 -4.74 11.90 23.89
C ARG A 36 -4.81 10.51 23.21
N ASN A 37 -5.12 10.47 21.92
CA ASN A 37 -5.18 9.21 21.18
C ASN A 37 -3.79 8.71 20.75
N PRO A 38 -3.59 7.40 20.51
CA PRO A 38 -2.37 6.87 19.87
C PRO A 38 -2.10 7.52 18.51
N VAL A 39 -0.85 7.42 18.01
CA VAL A 39 -0.52 7.85 16.65
C VAL A 39 -1.31 7.02 15.65
N THR A 40 -2.09 7.68 14.80
CA THR A 40 -3.05 7.01 13.92
C THR A 40 -2.98 7.59 12.51
N ASN A 41 -2.38 6.83 11.58
CA ASN A 41 -2.37 7.12 10.14
C ASN A 41 -3.15 6.02 9.44
N VAL A 42 -4.45 6.23 9.23
CA VAL A 42 -5.36 5.22 8.66
C VAL A 42 -6.33 5.85 7.68
N ARG A 43 -6.91 5.05 6.82
CA ARG A 43 -8.13 5.45 6.11
C ARG A 43 -9.24 5.58 7.14
N GLY A 44 -9.70 6.80 7.38
CA GLY A 44 -10.64 7.04 8.49
C GLY A 44 -10.95 8.51 8.74
N ASN A 45 -11.63 8.76 9.86
CA ASN A 45 -11.97 10.11 10.30
C ASN A 45 -12.17 10.16 11.81
N ILE A 46 -12.50 11.35 12.32
CA ILE A 46 -12.91 11.59 13.71
C ILE A 46 -14.36 12.05 13.68
N ALA A 47 -15.22 11.44 14.49
CA ALA A 47 -16.60 11.84 14.71
C ALA A 47 -16.73 12.46 16.09
N LEU A 48 -17.44 13.58 16.16
CA LEU A 48 -17.80 14.26 17.39
C LEU A 48 -19.33 14.24 17.52
N THR A 49 -19.84 13.93 18.69
CA THR A 49 -21.26 14.04 19.04
C THR A 49 -21.41 14.36 20.52
N GLY A 50 -22.55 14.84 20.92
CA GLY A 50 -22.79 15.20 22.32
C GLY A 50 -24.09 15.97 22.47
N ASN A 51 -24.38 16.42 23.69
CA ASN A 51 -25.55 17.25 23.94
C ASN A 51 -25.40 18.05 25.26
N THR A 52 -26.17 19.12 25.38
CA THR A 52 -26.30 19.89 26.62
C THR A 52 -27.01 19.10 27.71
N LEU A 53 -26.73 19.41 28.97
CA LEU A 53 -27.41 18.89 30.17
C LEU A 53 -28.10 20.00 30.99
N ILE A 54 -28.06 21.23 30.44
CA ILE A 54 -28.74 22.39 31.02
C ILE A 54 -29.43 23.17 29.91
N THR A 55 -30.50 23.87 30.25
CA THR A 55 -31.24 24.72 29.32
C THR A 55 -31.85 25.91 30.08
N CYS A 56 -32.48 26.82 29.35
CA CYS A 56 -33.15 27.94 29.94
C CYS A 56 -34.53 27.55 30.52
N HIS A 57 -34.92 28.23 31.60
CA HIS A 57 -36.29 28.29 32.10
C HIS A 57 -36.86 29.67 31.82
N ALA A 58 -38.20 29.75 31.57
CA ALA A 58 -38.85 31.02 31.27
C ALA A 58 -38.72 31.99 32.45
N LYS A 59 -38.16 33.17 32.22
CA LYS A 59 -37.99 34.23 33.19
C LYS A 59 -38.40 35.57 32.61
N ASN A 60 -39.17 36.36 33.33
CA ASN A 60 -39.40 37.77 33.05
C ASN A 60 -39.80 38.12 31.60
N ASN A 61 -40.67 37.34 30.97
CA ASN A 61 -41.11 37.46 29.57
C ASN A 61 -40.07 37.07 28.50
N ASN A 62 -38.90 36.58 28.82
CA ASN A 62 -37.96 36.02 27.84
C ASN A 62 -38.49 34.68 27.35
N ASN A 63 -38.59 34.54 26.03
CA ASN A 63 -39.09 33.32 25.41
C ASN A 63 -37.97 32.27 25.24
N CYS A 64 -37.85 31.42 26.23
CA CYS A 64 -36.90 30.31 26.20
C CYS A 64 -37.12 29.35 25.00
N ALA A 65 -38.37 29.16 24.56
CA ALA A 65 -38.65 28.30 23.39
C ALA A 65 -38.04 28.84 22.09
N ASP A 66 -38.11 30.17 21.89
CA ASP A 66 -37.48 30.79 20.70
C ASP A 66 -35.96 30.70 20.76
N THR A 67 -35.37 30.80 21.96
CA THR A 67 -33.91 30.61 22.13
C THR A 67 -33.50 29.17 21.87
N ARG A 68 -34.19 28.19 22.47
CA ARG A 68 -33.93 26.75 22.21
C ARG A 68 -34.00 26.39 20.71
N SER A 69 -34.96 27.01 20.00
CA SER A 69 -35.18 26.80 18.55
C SER A 69 -34.26 27.63 17.64
N GLY A 70 -33.45 28.55 18.18
CA GLY A 70 -32.60 29.46 17.43
C GLY A 70 -33.36 30.59 16.72
N VAL A 71 -34.65 30.81 17.00
CA VAL A 71 -35.42 31.93 16.46
C VAL A 71 -34.97 33.23 17.11
N ALA A 72 -34.62 33.19 18.40
CA ALA A 72 -33.98 34.29 19.09
C ALA A 72 -32.57 33.89 19.54
N SER A 73 -31.61 34.80 19.35
CA SER A 73 -30.28 34.66 19.94
C SER A 73 -30.37 35.03 21.42
N GLY A 74 -29.98 34.10 22.28
CA GLY A 74 -29.94 34.32 23.74
C GLY A 74 -28.69 33.72 24.33
N SER A 75 -28.17 34.36 25.37
CA SER A 75 -27.03 33.90 26.14
C SER A 75 -27.52 33.12 27.35
N ASN A 76 -26.71 32.25 27.89
CA ASN A 76 -27.05 31.46 29.07
C ASN A 76 -27.30 32.35 30.31
N SER A 77 -26.69 33.54 30.37
CA SER A 77 -26.87 34.54 31.40
C SER A 77 -28.20 35.34 31.34
N ASP A 78 -28.94 35.23 30.20
CA ASP A 78 -30.21 35.92 30.01
C ASP A 78 -31.40 35.24 30.70
N TYR A 79 -31.22 34.00 31.19
CA TYR A 79 -32.29 33.14 31.69
C TYR A 79 -31.96 32.56 33.07
N ASP A 80 -32.99 32.15 33.78
CA ASP A 80 -32.82 31.12 34.81
C ASP A 80 -32.56 29.80 34.11
N SER A 81 -31.54 29.06 34.53
CA SER A 81 -31.21 27.76 33.95
C SER A 81 -31.89 26.62 34.73
N GLU A 82 -32.25 25.56 34.01
CA GLU A 82 -32.77 24.31 34.55
C GLU A 82 -32.02 23.11 33.95
N PHE A 83 -32.00 22.00 34.69
CA PHE A 83 -31.40 20.77 34.14
C PHE A 83 -32.27 20.18 33.05
N VAL A 84 -31.60 19.70 32.00
CA VAL A 84 -32.21 18.81 31.03
C VAL A 84 -32.23 17.41 31.63
N ASP A 85 -33.43 16.82 31.71
CA ASP A 85 -33.61 15.43 32.11
C ASP A 85 -34.54 14.76 31.10
N SER A 86 -33.95 14.09 30.11
CA SER A 86 -34.62 13.58 28.91
C SER A 86 -34.96 12.11 28.99
N ASP A 87 -34.52 11.40 30.00
CA ASP A 87 -34.89 10.01 30.24
C ASP A 87 -35.93 9.90 31.40
N SER A 88 -36.32 8.70 31.73
CA SER A 88 -37.22 8.41 32.84
C SER A 88 -36.52 7.71 34.01
N ASP A 89 -35.18 7.76 34.07
CA ASP A 89 -34.38 7.09 35.09
C ASP A 89 -34.24 7.98 36.32
N ASN A 90 -34.98 7.66 37.36
CA ASN A 90 -34.96 8.42 38.64
C ASN A 90 -33.57 8.45 39.32
N SER A 91 -32.58 7.72 38.80
CA SER A 91 -31.22 7.73 39.34
C SER A 91 -30.35 8.85 38.72
N THR A 92 -30.84 9.56 37.71
CA THR A 92 -30.19 10.70 37.07
C THR A 92 -30.84 12.00 37.51
N SER A 93 -30.03 13.04 37.74
CA SER A 93 -30.51 14.40 38.05
C SER A 93 -30.50 15.31 36.82
N ASN A 94 -29.81 14.90 35.81
CA ASN A 94 -29.78 15.48 34.47
C ASN A 94 -29.43 14.37 33.48
N SER A 95 -30.01 14.41 32.29
CA SER A 95 -29.76 13.42 31.24
C SER A 95 -30.05 13.99 29.85
N SER A 96 -29.24 13.60 28.87
CA SER A 96 -29.48 13.88 27.45
C SER A 96 -28.84 12.82 26.57
N SER A 97 -29.27 12.74 25.32
CA SER A 97 -28.71 11.78 24.39
C SER A 97 -28.24 12.41 23.06
N ALA A 98 -27.32 11.72 22.41
CA ALA A 98 -26.87 12.02 21.03
C ALA A 98 -26.52 10.73 20.30
N SER A 99 -26.76 10.72 19.00
CA SER A 99 -26.48 9.55 18.18
C SER A 99 -25.07 9.61 17.59
N LEU A 100 -24.39 8.47 17.61
CA LEU A 100 -23.19 8.21 16.83
C LEU A 100 -23.58 7.46 15.54
N SER A 101 -23.20 8.00 14.39
CA SER A 101 -23.46 7.39 13.08
C SER A 101 -22.17 7.37 12.25
N LEU A 102 -21.47 6.25 12.29
CA LEU A 102 -20.28 6.01 11.48
C LEU A 102 -20.66 5.31 10.17
N PRO A 103 -19.96 5.56 9.05
CA PRO A 103 -20.17 4.85 7.81
C PRO A 103 -20.10 3.32 7.97
N SER A 104 -20.85 2.58 7.16
CA SER A 104 -20.81 1.11 7.18
C SER A 104 -19.38 0.59 6.98
N GLY A 105 -19.01 -0.46 7.71
CA GLY A 105 -17.65 -1.03 7.67
C GLY A 105 -16.62 -0.28 8.50
N SER A 106 -17.03 0.71 9.31
CA SER A 106 -16.13 1.41 10.24
C SER A 106 -15.74 0.55 11.44
N THR A 107 -14.50 0.72 11.87
CA THR A 107 -13.95 0.14 13.11
C THR A 107 -13.49 1.25 14.03
N VAL A 108 -14.00 1.30 15.26
CA VAL A 108 -13.59 2.27 16.28
C VAL A 108 -12.19 1.92 16.77
N LEU A 109 -11.28 2.88 16.70
CA LEU A 109 -9.89 2.73 17.14
C LEU A 109 -9.65 3.33 18.53
N TRP A 110 -10.35 4.42 18.84
CA TRP A 110 -10.28 5.11 20.13
C TRP A 110 -11.55 5.93 20.33
N ALA A 111 -12.00 6.04 21.58
CA ALA A 111 -13.11 6.91 21.96
C ALA A 111 -12.88 7.54 23.33
N GLY A 112 -13.04 8.87 23.39
CA GLY A 112 -13.00 9.67 24.60
C GLY A 112 -14.36 10.26 24.95
N LEU A 113 -14.78 10.10 26.20
CA LEU A 113 -15.95 10.75 26.78
C LEU A 113 -15.48 11.96 27.58
N TYR A 114 -16.03 13.13 27.25
CA TYR A 114 -15.77 14.38 27.94
C TYR A 114 -17.06 14.93 28.49
N TRP A 115 -17.00 15.57 29.65
CA TRP A 115 -18.11 16.32 30.22
C TRP A 115 -17.59 17.54 30.95
N GLY A 116 -18.38 18.57 31.01
CA GLY A 116 -18.02 19.78 31.72
C GLY A 116 -19.22 20.59 32.09
N ALA A 117 -19.03 21.39 33.10
CA ALA A 117 -20.05 22.26 33.64
C ALA A 117 -19.42 23.36 34.49
N ARG A 118 -20.27 24.26 34.95
CA ARG A 118 -19.98 25.13 36.07
C ARG A 118 -20.55 24.52 37.33
N SER A 119 -19.74 24.39 38.41
CA SER A 119 -20.22 23.90 39.72
C SER A 119 -19.40 24.42 40.88
N SER A 120 -20.09 24.80 41.95
CA SER A 120 -19.50 25.24 43.23
C SER A 120 -19.02 24.07 44.10
N THR A 121 -19.46 22.82 43.80
CA THR A 121 -19.12 21.64 44.60
C THR A 121 -17.81 21.01 44.11
N SER A 122 -17.15 20.20 44.95
CA SER A 122 -15.92 19.50 44.62
C SER A 122 -16.12 18.14 43.96
N THR A 123 -17.35 17.58 43.96
CA THR A 123 -17.67 16.23 43.45
C THR A 123 -17.94 16.24 41.94
N ARG A 124 -16.92 16.54 41.12
CA ARG A 124 -17.04 16.79 39.67
C ARG A 124 -16.53 15.62 38.79
N SER A 125 -16.07 14.55 39.42
CA SER A 125 -15.29 13.51 38.73
C SER A 125 -16.14 12.40 38.13
N GLN A 126 -17.47 12.45 38.21
CA GLN A 126 -18.32 11.36 37.76
C GLN A 126 -19.31 11.78 36.67
N ILE A 127 -19.55 10.82 35.77
CA ILE A 127 -20.63 10.85 34.79
C ILE A 127 -21.31 9.48 34.76
N LYS A 128 -22.63 9.45 34.59
CA LYS A 128 -23.35 8.25 34.19
C LYS A 128 -23.38 8.17 32.66
N PHE A 129 -22.91 7.07 32.10
CA PHE A 129 -22.82 6.85 30.66
C PHE A 129 -23.59 5.58 30.29
N LYS A 130 -24.46 5.70 29.28
CA LYS A 130 -25.22 4.58 28.72
C LYS A 130 -24.85 4.45 27.23
N PRO A 131 -24.02 3.46 26.86
CA PRO A 131 -23.69 3.18 25.47
C PRO A 131 -24.89 2.78 24.62
N ALA A 132 -24.82 2.96 23.32
CA ALA A 132 -25.81 2.41 22.42
C ALA A 132 -25.93 0.89 22.62
N ASN A 133 -27.13 0.37 22.41
CA ASN A 133 -27.48 -1.03 22.67
C ASN A 133 -27.34 -1.50 24.12
N SER A 134 -27.09 -0.57 25.08
CA SER A 134 -27.13 -0.83 26.52
C SER A 134 -28.45 -0.34 27.12
N GLY A 135 -29.05 -1.14 27.96
CA GLY A 135 -30.28 -0.75 28.70
C GLY A 135 -30.03 0.05 29.98
N ILE A 136 -28.77 0.15 30.45
CA ILE A 136 -28.43 0.67 31.76
C ILE A 136 -27.28 1.68 31.72
N TYR A 137 -27.28 2.59 32.68
CA TYR A 137 -26.17 3.48 32.95
C TYR A 137 -25.05 2.79 33.72
N SER A 138 -23.81 3.12 33.38
CA SER A 138 -22.62 2.83 34.19
C SER A 138 -22.08 4.14 34.74
N THR A 139 -21.72 4.19 36.01
CA THR A 139 -21.02 5.33 36.57
C THR A 139 -19.55 5.24 36.25
N LEU A 140 -19.02 6.23 35.54
CA LEU A 140 -17.63 6.35 35.17
C LEU A 140 -16.96 7.45 35.96
N ASN A 141 -15.70 7.22 36.36
CA ASN A 141 -14.88 8.22 37.03
C ASN A 141 -13.91 8.84 36.04
N ALA A 142 -13.70 10.14 36.11
CA ALA A 142 -12.70 10.85 35.34
C ALA A 142 -11.30 10.28 35.61
N THR A 143 -10.58 9.98 34.55
CA THR A 143 -9.13 9.70 34.60
C THR A 143 -8.31 10.99 34.53
N GLN A 144 -8.93 12.07 34.05
CA GLN A 144 -8.42 13.43 34.08
C GLN A 144 -9.57 14.37 34.46
N LEU A 145 -9.32 15.26 35.42
CA LEU A 145 -10.22 16.33 35.82
C LEU A 145 -9.46 17.66 35.80
N ASP A 146 -9.94 18.58 35.00
CA ASP A 146 -9.44 19.95 34.91
C ASP A 146 -10.45 20.91 35.51
N SER A 147 -10.00 21.96 36.18
CA SER A 147 -10.92 22.95 36.77
C SER A 147 -10.23 24.31 36.94
N THR A 148 -11.04 25.35 36.94
CA THR A 148 -10.58 26.69 37.37
C THR A 148 -10.52 26.73 38.91
N ALA A 149 -9.53 27.45 39.44
CA ALA A 149 -9.38 27.68 40.88
C ALA A 149 -10.24 28.84 41.38
N ALA A 150 -10.78 29.66 40.46
CA ALA A 150 -11.61 30.83 40.74
C ALA A 150 -12.97 30.71 40.06
N ALA A 151 -13.95 31.55 40.48
CA ALA A 151 -15.21 31.69 39.74
C ALA A 151 -14.94 31.91 38.25
N PRO A 152 -15.67 31.27 37.37
CA PRO A 152 -16.95 30.62 37.55
C PRO A 152 -16.94 29.14 37.96
N ASN A 153 -15.87 28.58 38.50
CA ASN A 153 -15.79 27.17 38.90
C ASN A 153 -16.06 26.19 37.75
N ALA A 154 -15.54 26.52 36.59
CA ALA A 154 -15.60 25.69 35.40
C ALA A 154 -14.75 24.42 35.57
N TYR A 155 -15.21 23.31 35.00
CA TYR A 155 -14.44 22.06 34.98
C TYR A 155 -14.68 21.24 33.72
N GLN A 156 -13.72 20.35 33.39
CA GLN A 156 -13.85 19.30 32.39
C GLN A 156 -13.35 17.97 32.97
N GLY A 157 -14.18 16.91 32.85
CA GLY A 157 -13.80 15.53 33.12
C GLY A 157 -13.57 14.76 31.82
N PHE A 158 -12.65 13.79 31.85
CA PHE A 158 -12.36 12.88 30.76
C PHE A 158 -12.23 11.45 31.25
N VAL A 159 -12.73 10.50 30.43
CA VAL A 159 -12.47 9.06 30.55
C VAL A 159 -12.46 8.42 29.18
N GLU A 160 -11.54 7.47 28.95
CA GLU A 160 -11.54 6.66 27.72
C GLU A 160 -12.66 5.61 27.79
N VAL A 161 -13.43 5.51 26.70
CA VAL A 161 -14.59 4.60 26.58
C VAL A 161 -14.54 3.76 25.30
N THR A 162 -13.34 3.48 24.79
CA THR A 162 -13.13 2.77 23.52
C THR A 162 -13.88 1.44 23.49
N ALA A 163 -13.75 0.59 24.53
CA ALA A 163 -14.40 -0.71 24.57
C ALA A 163 -15.94 -0.62 24.58
N GLN A 164 -16.48 0.38 25.31
CA GLN A 164 -17.92 0.61 25.35
C GLN A 164 -18.47 1.06 24.00
N VAL A 165 -17.71 1.90 23.26
CA VAL A 165 -18.12 2.38 21.94
C VAL A 165 -17.94 1.31 20.87
N GLN A 166 -16.90 0.49 20.96
CA GLN A 166 -16.74 -0.69 20.08
C GLN A 166 -17.90 -1.68 20.24
N THR A 167 -18.35 -1.92 21.46
CA THR A 167 -19.49 -2.81 21.73
C THR A 167 -20.82 -2.17 21.35
N GLY A 168 -21.00 -0.87 21.64
CA GLY A 168 -22.23 -0.13 21.36
C GLY A 168 -22.47 0.13 19.87
N GLY A 169 -21.39 0.37 19.12
CA GLY A 169 -21.46 0.67 17.68
C GLY A 169 -22.24 1.95 17.37
N ASN A 170 -22.89 1.96 16.21
CA ASN A 170 -23.80 3.05 15.82
C ASN A 170 -25.08 3.01 16.68
N GLY A 171 -25.59 4.18 17.06
CA GLY A 171 -26.83 4.30 17.83
C GLY A 171 -26.81 5.45 18.83
N THR A 172 -27.76 5.45 19.73
CA THR A 172 -27.98 6.53 20.69
C THR A 172 -27.20 6.29 21.98
N TYR A 173 -26.36 7.23 22.33
CA TYR A 173 -25.57 7.28 23.56
C TYR A 173 -26.17 8.30 24.52
N TRP A 174 -26.05 8.07 25.81
CA TRP A 174 -26.56 8.95 26.85
C TRP A 174 -25.46 9.35 27.81
N GLY A 175 -25.41 10.66 28.12
CA GLY A 175 -24.65 11.22 29.21
C GLY A 175 -25.60 11.79 30.26
N ALA A 176 -25.34 11.53 31.54
CA ALA A 176 -26.25 11.88 32.64
C ALA A 176 -25.53 12.05 33.98
N GLY A 177 -26.21 12.64 34.95
CA GLY A 177 -25.81 12.67 36.36
C GLY A 177 -24.47 13.37 36.61
N ILE A 178 -24.08 14.36 35.79
CA ILE A 178 -22.91 15.19 36.09
C ILE A 178 -23.25 16.23 37.15
N THR A 179 -22.22 16.64 37.88
CA THR A 179 -22.38 17.68 38.91
C THR A 179 -22.34 19.06 38.25
N ALA A 180 -23.44 19.77 38.26
CA ALA A 180 -23.57 21.13 37.74
C ALA A 180 -24.41 21.98 38.69
N ASP A 181 -24.18 23.28 38.69
CA ASP A 181 -25.06 24.25 39.32
C ASP A 181 -26.04 24.81 38.28
N ASN A 182 -27.20 25.30 38.72
CA ASN A 182 -28.17 25.99 37.90
C ASN A 182 -28.67 27.25 38.62
N GLY A 183 -29.40 28.09 37.93
CA GLY A 183 -29.88 29.35 38.43
C GLY A 183 -29.65 30.48 37.45
N ASN A 184 -29.42 31.69 37.97
CA ASN A 184 -29.12 32.86 37.16
C ASN A 184 -28.07 33.74 37.83
N ASP A 185 -27.03 34.08 37.11
CA ASP A 185 -26.11 35.16 37.45
C ASP A 185 -25.52 35.77 36.16
N GLY A 186 -24.68 36.79 36.29
CA GLY A 186 -24.14 37.50 35.14
C GLY A 186 -23.12 36.75 34.32
N THR A 187 -22.73 35.52 34.73
CA THR A 187 -21.83 34.65 33.96
C THR A 187 -22.59 33.56 33.22
N GLY A 188 -23.79 33.20 33.68
CA GLY A 188 -24.58 32.08 33.17
C GLY A 188 -24.13 30.72 33.71
N PHE A 189 -24.95 29.70 33.43
CA PHE A 189 -24.72 28.30 33.79
C PHE A 189 -24.78 27.44 32.56
N TYR A 190 -23.85 26.49 32.46
CA TYR A 190 -23.74 25.55 31.36
C TYR A 190 -23.37 24.15 31.87
N ALA A 191 -23.76 23.14 31.12
CA ALA A 191 -23.38 21.77 31.36
C ALA A 191 -23.56 20.97 30.06
N GLY A 192 -22.63 20.09 29.73
CA GLY A 192 -22.73 19.25 28.56
C GLY A 192 -21.75 18.08 28.56
N TRP A 193 -21.98 17.13 27.67
CA TRP A 193 -21.11 16.01 27.46
C TRP A 193 -20.88 15.79 25.97
N SER A 194 -19.69 15.25 25.60
CA SER A 194 -19.36 14.91 24.23
C SER A 194 -18.63 13.58 24.16
N LEU A 195 -18.81 12.90 23.02
CA LEU A 195 -18.12 11.69 22.63
C LEU A 195 -17.28 11.97 21.40
N VAL A 196 -15.97 11.76 21.49
CA VAL A 196 -14.99 11.94 20.41
C VAL A 196 -14.52 10.57 20.00
N VAL A 197 -14.73 10.19 18.73
CA VAL A 197 -14.48 8.83 18.22
C VAL A 197 -13.54 8.86 17.05
N VAL A 198 -12.37 8.25 17.19
CA VAL A 198 -11.42 7.99 16.09
C VAL A 198 -11.75 6.63 15.50
N TYR A 199 -12.02 6.60 14.19
CA TYR A 199 -12.41 5.37 13.52
C TYR A 199 -11.70 5.16 12.18
N GLN A 200 -11.50 3.90 11.82
CA GLN A 200 -11.00 3.45 10.52
C GLN A 200 -12.17 3.06 9.62
N ASN A 201 -12.03 3.39 8.32
CA ASN A 201 -12.92 2.91 7.27
C ASN A 201 -12.18 2.94 5.93
N ASN A 202 -12.10 1.81 5.24
CA ASN A 202 -11.31 1.66 4.01
C ASN A 202 -11.85 2.47 2.81
N SER A 203 -13.11 2.94 2.86
CA SER A 203 -13.68 3.82 1.83
C SER A 203 -13.28 5.29 1.97
N LEU A 204 -12.64 5.67 3.08
CA LEU A 204 -12.23 7.04 3.35
C LEU A 204 -10.78 7.30 2.93
N PRO A 205 -10.39 8.57 2.72
CA PRO A 205 -9.01 8.96 2.51
C PRO A 205 -8.09 8.51 3.66
N LEU A 206 -6.80 8.32 3.34
CA LEU A 206 -5.77 8.14 4.35
C LEU A 206 -5.55 9.45 5.07
N ARG A 207 -5.59 9.44 6.41
CA ARG A 207 -5.46 10.63 7.26
C ARG A 207 -4.59 10.39 8.47
N ASN A 208 -3.91 11.44 8.89
CA ASN A 208 -3.38 11.54 10.24
C ASN A 208 -4.49 12.03 11.16
N LEU A 209 -4.88 11.20 12.13
CA LEU A 209 -5.98 11.44 13.04
C LEU A 209 -5.45 11.73 14.45
N THR A 210 -5.69 12.93 14.96
CA THR A 210 -5.17 13.37 16.27
C THR A 210 -6.26 14.03 17.12
N VAL A 211 -6.31 13.64 18.37
CA VAL A 211 -7.14 14.25 19.42
C VAL A 211 -6.21 14.82 20.48
N PHE A 212 -6.38 16.09 20.78
CA PHE A 212 -5.71 16.80 21.86
C PHE A 212 -6.76 17.22 22.88
N ASP A 213 -6.46 17.06 24.15
CA ASP A 213 -7.23 17.69 25.19
C ASP A 213 -6.34 18.55 26.10
N GLY A 214 -6.94 19.56 26.58
CA GLY A 214 -6.39 20.55 27.50
C GLY A 214 -7.52 21.24 28.25
N PHE A 215 -7.23 22.33 28.87
CA PHE A 215 -8.26 23.19 29.42
C PHE A 215 -7.73 24.62 29.47
N ALA A 216 -8.52 25.54 28.92
CA ALA A 216 -8.13 26.94 28.90
C ALA A 216 -9.33 27.82 29.26
N SER A 217 -9.05 29.00 29.80
CA SER A 217 -10.04 30.05 30.04
C SER A 217 -9.73 31.22 29.12
N VAL A 218 -10.66 31.54 28.23
CA VAL A 218 -10.61 32.69 27.33
C VAL A 218 -11.61 33.72 27.84
N SER A 219 -11.19 34.95 28.02
CA SER A 219 -12.03 36.01 28.58
C SER A 219 -11.89 37.31 27.80
N ASN A 220 -12.88 38.18 27.99
CA ASN A 220 -13.02 39.48 27.35
C ASN A 220 -11.69 40.22 27.13
N GLY A 221 -11.38 40.51 25.87
CA GLY A 221 -10.19 41.26 25.44
C GLY A 221 -8.87 40.53 25.53
N ASN A 222 -8.89 39.21 25.87
CA ASN A 222 -7.69 38.41 25.99
C ASN A 222 -7.75 37.21 25.03
N ASN A 223 -6.60 36.74 24.62
CA ASN A 223 -6.47 35.54 23.80
C ASN A 223 -5.69 34.45 24.52
N VAL A 224 -5.96 33.20 24.14
CA VAL A 224 -5.18 32.04 24.54
C VAL A 224 -4.57 31.40 23.31
N THR A 225 -3.24 31.22 23.33
CA THR A 225 -2.54 30.51 22.26
C THR A 225 -1.97 29.21 22.79
N THR A 226 -2.20 28.13 22.05
CA THR A 226 -1.64 26.79 22.34
C THR A 226 -1.04 26.17 21.07
N THR A 227 -0.23 25.14 21.24
CA THR A 227 0.38 24.41 20.10
C THR A 227 -0.06 22.95 20.16
N ALA A 228 -0.70 22.49 19.10
CA ALA A 228 -0.95 21.07 18.86
C ALA A 228 0.27 20.48 18.14
N SER A 229 1.02 19.61 18.82
CA SER A 229 2.23 18.97 18.29
C SER A 229 2.01 17.50 18.02
N GLY A 230 2.63 16.94 16.96
CA GLY A 230 2.45 15.56 16.53
C GLY A 230 1.39 15.41 15.42
N LEU A 231 1.07 16.51 14.73
CA LEU A 231 0.40 16.48 13.44
C LEU A 231 1.35 15.91 12.38
N LEU A 232 0.77 15.44 11.29
CA LEU A 232 1.50 15.09 10.09
C LEU A 232 0.75 15.63 8.88
N THR A 233 1.43 16.46 8.07
CA THR A 233 0.88 16.95 6.79
C THR A 233 1.74 16.48 5.63
N PRO A 234 1.17 16.37 4.40
CA PRO A 234 1.93 16.02 3.21
C PRO A 234 3.13 16.92 2.99
N THR A 235 4.23 16.37 2.45
CA THR A 235 5.46 17.11 2.20
C THR A 235 5.30 18.15 1.09
N THR A 236 4.40 17.91 0.14
CA THR A 236 4.12 18.78 -1.00
C THR A 236 2.64 18.68 -1.40
N GLY A 237 2.18 19.60 -2.26
CA GLY A 237 0.84 19.57 -2.84
C GLY A 237 -0.26 20.13 -1.93
N THR A 238 -1.49 20.17 -2.47
CA THR A 238 -2.69 20.59 -1.73
C THR A 238 -3.34 19.40 -1.05
N PHE A 239 -3.79 19.60 0.18
CA PHE A 239 -4.51 18.60 0.95
C PHE A 239 -5.66 19.24 1.72
N ASN A 240 -6.59 18.43 2.23
CA ASN A 240 -7.68 18.89 3.08
C ASN A 240 -7.47 18.46 4.52
N ALA A 241 -8.08 19.20 5.43
CA ALA A 241 -8.09 18.85 6.85
C ALA A 241 -9.47 19.14 7.46
N TYR A 242 -9.76 18.50 8.57
CA TYR A 242 -10.89 18.79 9.42
C TYR A 242 -10.37 19.13 10.81
N VAL A 243 -10.92 20.18 11.40
CA VAL A 243 -10.61 20.61 12.76
C VAL A 243 -11.89 20.54 13.57
N GLY A 244 -11.86 19.84 14.71
CA GLY A 244 -12.98 19.77 15.62
C GLY A 244 -12.64 20.37 16.97
N THR A 245 -13.66 20.90 17.65
CA THR A 245 -13.56 21.51 18.97
C THR A 245 -14.66 21.01 19.90
N VAL A 246 -14.38 20.93 21.21
CA VAL A 246 -15.37 20.89 22.27
C VAL A 246 -15.08 22.05 23.21
N THR A 247 -16.07 22.91 23.39
CA THR A 247 -15.92 24.15 24.16
C THR A 247 -17.14 24.32 25.09
N TYR A 248 -16.89 24.86 26.24
CA TYR A 248 -17.93 25.13 27.25
C TYR A 248 -18.08 26.64 27.43
N GLU A 249 -19.31 27.07 27.70
CA GLU A 249 -19.70 28.45 27.96
C GLU A 249 -19.90 29.29 26.69
N GLY A 250 -19.38 29.20 25.59
CA GLY A 250 -19.61 30.06 24.40
C GLY A 250 -21.09 30.38 24.13
N ASP A 251 -21.42 31.62 23.86
CA ASP A 251 -22.79 32.12 23.79
C ASP A 251 -23.25 32.55 22.38
N GLN A 252 -24.46 32.17 21.99
CA GLN A 252 -25.03 32.59 20.70
C GLN A 252 -25.29 34.11 20.64
N GLY A 253 -25.68 34.71 21.78
CA GLY A 253 -26.03 36.12 21.91
C GLY A 253 -24.84 37.06 22.05
N ILE A 254 -23.63 36.57 22.31
CA ILE A 254 -22.44 37.39 22.54
C ILE A 254 -21.46 37.11 21.38
N SER A 255 -21.14 38.18 20.62
CA SER A 255 -20.20 38.07 19.48
C SER A 255 -18.78 38.51 19.87
N GLY A 256 -17.82 38.15 19.03
CA GLY A 256 -16.42 38.54 19.20
C GLY A 256 -15.47 37.39 19.41
N ASP A 257 -15.97 36.17 19.36
CA ASP A 257 -15.18 34.95 19.50
C ASP A 257 -14.62 34.53 18.15
N THR A 258 -13.33 34.27 18.11
CA THR A 258 -12.68 33.77 16.90
C THR A 258 -11.76 32.61 17.23
N PHE A 259 -11.73 31.64 16.31
CA PHE A 259 -10.78 30.53 16.32
C PHE A 259 -9.81 30.66 15.16
N GLN A 260 -8.50 30.65 15.46
CA GLN A 260 -7.46 30.90 14.47
C GLN A 260 -6.40 29.79 14.48
N VAL A 261 -5.88 29.49 13.30
CA VAL A 261 -4.73 28.61 13.10
C VAL A 261 -3.60 29.39 12.47
N THR A 262 -2.41 29.31 13.06
CA THR A 262 -1.19 29.89 12.50
C THR A 262 -0.30 28.80 11.95
N ASN A 263 0.01 28.91 10.65
CA ASN A 263 1.01 28.09 9.98
C ASN A 263 2.38 28.33 10.62
N THR A 264 2.97 27.30 11.22
CA THR A 264 4.24 27.44 11.96
C THR A 264 5.46 27.66 11.06
N THR A 265 5.35 27.40 9.75
CA THR A 265 6.41 27.60 8.77
C THR A 265 6.40 29.03 8.21
N THR A 266 5.22 29.52 7.79
CA THR A 266 5.07 30.85 7.17
C THR A 266 4.72 31.95 8.16
N ASN A 267 4.31 31.59 9.37
CA ASN A 267 3.79 32.47 10.42
C ASN A 267 2.53 33.27 10.00
N VAL A 268 1.80 32.79 9.00
CA VAL A 268 0.52 33.36 8.56
C VAL A 268 -0.60 32.78 9.42
N THR A 269 -1.45 33.66 9.95
CA THR A 269 -2.62 33.29 10.77
C THR A 269 -3.88 33.34 9.91
N THR A 270 -4.69 32.29 9.97
CA THR A 270 -5.97 32.15 9.28
C THR A 270 -7.09 31.96 10.29
N THR A 271 -8.16 32.74 10.18
CA THR A 271 -9.39 32.54 10.97
C THR A 271 -10.19 31.37 10.37
N ILE A 272 -10.58 30.42 11.22
CA ILE A 272 -11.36 29.23 10.85
C ILE A 272 -12.83 29.56 11.10
N PHE A 273 -13.69 29.25 10.15
CA PHE A 273 -15.13 29.48 10.23
C PHE A 273 -15.89 28.66 9.19
N ASP A 274 -17.18 28.51 9.38
CA ASP A 274 -18.14 28.04 8.37
C ASP A 274 -19.49 28.78 8.50
N ALA A 275 -20.51 28.30 7.79
CA ALA A 275 -21.82 28.97 7.77
C ALA A 275 -22.55 28.97 9.12
N LEU A 276 -22.28 27.98 9.98
CA LEU A 276 -22.90 27.84 11.30
C LEU A 276 -22.00 28.31 12.43
N ASN A 277 -20.70 28.39 12.20
CA ASN A 277 -19.68 28.88 13.14
C ASN A 277 -18.98 30.10 12.50
N PRO A 278 -19.59 31.30 12.52
CA PRO A 278 -19.10 32.45 11.81
C PRO A 278 -17.81 33.00 12.43
N ASN A 279 -17.03 33.72 11.63
CA ASN A 279 -15.75 34.31 12.06
C ASN A 279 -15.90 35.47 13.08
N THR A 280 -17.11 35.78 13.48
CA THR A 280 -17.42 36.82 14.48
C THR A 280 -18.03 36.25 15.76
N ASN A 281 -18.38 34.95 15.76
CA ASN A 281 -18.93 34.23 16.92
C ASN A 281 -18.79 32.73 16.64
N PHE A 282 -17.55 32.20 16.76
CA PHE A 282 -17.26 30.81 16.42
C PHE A 282 -17.86 29.85 17.47
N PHE A 283 -17.71 30.19 18.76
CA PHE A 283 -18.24 29.41 19.88
C PHE A 283 -19.60 29.95 20.28
N ASN A 284 -20.64 29.54 19.56
CA ASN A 284 -21.97 30.14 19.59
C ASN A 284 -23.05 29.20 20.10
N SER A 285 -22.70 28.31 21.03
CA SER A 285 -23.64 27.34 21.65
C SER A 285 -24.24 26.38 20.62
N SER A 286 -23.46 25.90 19.65
CA SER A 286 -23.96 25.01 18.59
C SER A 286 -23.31 23.63 18.63
N ILE A 287 -23.99 22.64 18.01
CA ILE A 287 -23.42 21.33 17.74
C ILE A 287 -23.49 21.07 16.23
N THR A 288 -22.33 21.18 15.57
CA THR A 288 -22.26 21.18 14.11
C THR A 288 -21.18 20.24 13.57
N SER A 289 -21.35 19.80 12.34
CA SER A 289 -20.34 19.08 11.59
C SER A 289 -20.30 19.55 10.15
N VAL A 290 -19.19 20.16 9.75
CA VAL A 290 -18.91 20.61 8.38
C VAL A 290 -20.08 21.44 7.83
N GLY A 291 -20.45 22.51 8.56
CA GLY A 291 -21.52 23.44 8.18
C GLY A 291 -22.94 22.86 8.25
N THR A 292 -23.12 21.72 8.92
CA THR A 292 -24.42 21.08 9.11
C THR A 292 -24.71 20.87 10.59
N ARG A 293 -25.88 21.26 11.03
CA ARG A 293 -26.32 21.04 12.42
C ARG A 293 -26.51 19.55 12.70
N ILE A 294 -26.02 19.07 13.82
CA ILE A 294 -26.29 17.71 14.31
C ILE A 294 -27.63 17.74 15.06
N SER A 295 -28.67 17.14 14.47
CA SER A 295 -30.03 17.09 15.01
C SER A 295 -30.38 15.74 15.65
N ALA A 296 -29.58 14.71 15.42
CA ALA A 296 -29.81 13.36 15.98
C ALA A 296 -29.45 13.33 17.48
N LYS A 297 -30.15 14.11 18.30
CA LYS A 297 -29.93 14.24 19.73
C LYS A 297 -31.25 14.55 20.47
N ASN A 298 -31.33 14.28 21.76
CA ASN A 298 -32.49 14.57 22.57
C ASN A 298 -32.07 15.21 23.92
N PRO A 299 -32.48 16.47 24.19
CA PRO A 299 -33.30 17.34 23.36
C PRO A 299 -32.55 17.83 22.11
N ASP A 300 -33.29 18.09 21.01
CA ASP A 300 -32.72 18.66 19.80
C ASP A 300 -32.84 20.19 19.82
N TYR A 301 -32.09 20.85 20.69
CA TYR A 301 -32.00 22.31 20.69
C TYR A 301 -31.04 22.81 19.61
N VAL A 302 -31.33 23.98 19.05
CA VAL A 302 -30.41 24.70 18.13
C VAL A 302 -29.34 25.41 18.95
N ASN A 303 -29.77 26.21 19.95
CA ASN A 303 -28.89 26.86 20.91
C ASN A 303 -28.72 25.94 22.13
N GLN A 304 -27.49 25.52 22.43
CA GLN A 304 -27.15 24.63 23.53
C GLN A 304 -26.91 25.35 24.86
N LEU A 305 -26.97 26.70 24.86
CA LEU A 305 -26.78 27.57 26.03
C LEU A 305 -25.48 27.24 26.78
N GLY A 306 -24.36 27.55 26.17
CA GLY A 306 -23.02 27.39 26.75
C GLY A 306 -22.35 26.04 26.49
N PHE A 307 -22.67 25.35 25.35
CA PHE A 307 -22.00 24.14 24.98
C PHE A 307 -21.83 24.00 23.46
N ASP A 308 -20.59 23.86 22.99
CA ASP A 308 -20.23 23.75 21.58
C ASP A 308 -19.50 22.46 21.28
N VAL A 309 -19.90 21.79 20.18
CA VAL A 309 -19.22 20.64 19.61
C VAL A 309 -19.19 20.79 18.11
N ASP A 310 -18.07 21.21 17.56
CA ASP A 310 -17.99 21.60 16.16
C ASP A 310 -16.90 20.88 15.40
N THR A 311 -17.15 20.66 14.11
CA THR A 311 -16.14 20.21 13.14
C THR A 311 -16.21 21.06 11.90
N VAL A 312 -15.11 21.69 11.52
CA VAL A 312 -15.00 22.53 10.33
C VAL A 312 -14.04 21.92 9.33
N SER A 313 -14.38 22.00 8.05
CA SER A 313 -13.52 21.57 6.93
C SER A 313 -12.60 22.70 6.50
N ILE A 314 -11.33 22.40 6.33
CA ILE A 314 -10.32 23.30 5.78
C ILE A 314 -9.91 22.77 4.41
N ALA A 315 -10.45 23.36 3.35
CA ALA A 315 -10.01 23.08 1.98
C ALA A 315 -8.64 23.73 1.73
N SER A 316 -7.81 23.07 0.92
CA SER A 316 -6.44 23.55 0.65
C SER A 316 -5.65 23.86 1.93
N ALA A 317 -5.71 22.93 2.89
CA ALA A 317 -5.14 23.11 4.24
C ALA A 317 -3.62 23.32 4.23
N ASN A 318 -2.93 23.11 3.10
CA ASN A 318 -1.51 23.46 2.92
C ASN A 318 -1.24 24.96 3.09
N THR A 319 -2.22 25.83 2.86
CA THR A 319 -2.07 27.27 3.10
C THR A 319 -2.23 27.63 4.59
N VAL A 320 -3.03 26.84 5.32
CA VAL A 320 -3.39 27.06 6.74
C VAL A 320 -2.44 26.34 7.69
N LEU A 321 -2.15 25.06 7.45
CA LEU A 321 -1.28 24.23 8.28
C LEU A 321 0.17 24.22 7.77
N GLY A 322 0.37 24.34 6.45
CA GLY A 322 1.65 24.17 5.79
C GLY A 322 1.94 22.73 5.35
N ASN A 323 2.78 22.58 4.33
CA ASN A 323 3.34 21.28 3.97
C ASN A 323 4.47 20.91 4.94
N ALA A 324 4.68 19.61 5.15
CA ALA A 324 5.66 19.02 6.08
C ALA A 324 5.53 19.55 7.52
N ALA A 325 4.34 20.02 7.92
CA ALA A 325 4.11 20.52 9.26
C ALA A 325 3.90 19.36 10.25
N THR A 326 4.53 19.47 11.42
CA THR A 326 4.39 18.56 12.55
C THR A 326 3.66 19.19 13.73
N SER A 327 3.27 20.44 13.60
CA SER A 327 2.53 21.20 14.61
C SER A 327 1.70 22.32 14.00
N ALA A 328 0.66 22.74 14.71
CA ALA A 328 -0.12 23.94 14.41
C ALA A 328 -0.24 24.79 15.67
N ARG A 329 -0.12 26.10 15.54
CA ARG A 329 -0.37 27.05 16.63
C ARG A 329 -1.82 27.52 16.52
N LEU A 330 -2.58 27.40 17.61
CA LEU A 330 -4.00 27.68 17.69
C LEU A 330 -4.23 28.85 18.62
N THR A 331 -5.08 29.78 18.21
CA THR A 331 -5.41 30.96 19.03
C THR A 331 -6.93 31.07 19.18
N PHE A 332 -7.36 31.15 20.41
CA PHE A 332 -8.73 31.40 20.82
C PHE A 332 -8.82 32.84 21.30
N ASN A 333 -9.69 33.63 20.71
CA ASN A 333 -9.87 35.04 21.06
C ASN A 333 -11.31 35.29 21.47
N SER A 334 -11.49 36.21 22.42
CA SER A 334 -12.79 36.81 22.70
C SER A 334 -12.65 38.30 22.96
N THR A 335 -13.61 39.07 22.48
CA THR A 335 -13.70 40.51 22.77
C THR A 335 -14.72 40.82 23.85
N GLN A 336 -15.63 39.92 24.18
CA GLN A 336 -16.70 40.12 25.13
C GLN A 336 -17.02 38.89 25.99
N ASP A 337 -16.96 37.71 25.41
CA ASP A 337 -17.39 36.47 26.01
C ASP A 337 -16.33 35.80 26.89
N LEU A 338 -16.75 34.88 27.74
CA LEU A 338 -15.92 33.96 28.52
C LEU A 338 -16.25 32.54 28.05
N TYR A 339 -15.25 31.78 27.64
CA TYR A 339 -15.45 30.38 27.26
C TYR A 339 -14.24 29.50 27.59
N PHE A 340 -14.44 28.16 27.57
CA PHE A 340 -13.44 27.17 28.00
C PHE A 340 -13.23 26.10 26.94
N PRO A 341 -12.26 26.27 26.04
CA PRO A 341 -11.85 25.22 25.13
C PRO A 341 -11.27 24.02 25.89
N GLY A 342 -11.77 22.81 25.58
CA GLY A 342 -11.38 21.58 26.25
C GLY A 342 -10.80 20.52 25.34
N VAL A 343 -11.29 20.40 24.08
CA VAL A 343 -10.83 19.38 23.13
C VAL A 343 -10.58 19.99 21.77
N LEU A 344 -9.56 19.49 21.12
CA LEU A 344 -9.19 19.82 19.73
C LEU A 344 -8.95 18.52 18.95
N THR A 345 -9.47 18.43 17.74
CA THR A 345 -9.21 17.29 16.86
C THR A 345 -8.70 17.74 15.50
N PHE A 346 -7.82 16.94 14.89
CA PHE A 346 -7.39 17.13 13.52
C PHE A 346 -7.49 15.81 12.77
N ALA A 347 -8.15 15.84 11.62
CA ALA A 347 -8.11 14.79 10.62
C ALA A 347 -7.52 15.35 9.34
N VAL A 348 -6.23 15.11 9.11
CA VAL A 348 -5.45 15.70 8.02
C VAL A 348 -5.22 14.65 6.94
N ASP A 349 -5.58 14.95 5.69
CA ASP A 349 -5.27 14.07 4.57
C ASP A 349 -3.75 13.90 4.47
N VAL A 350 -3.28 12.65 4.41
CA VAL A 350 -1.87 12.30 4.20
C VAL A 350 -1.74 11.47 2.93
N PHE A 351 -0.57 11.54 2.31
CA PHE A 351 -0.35 10.94 1.01
C PHE A 351 0.40 9.62 1.14
N ARG A 352 0.18 8.74 0.16
CA ARG A 352 0.84 7.44 0.06
C ARG A 352 1.16 7.13 -1.40
N PRO A 353 2.36 6.62 -1.72
CA PRO A 353 2.65 6.10 -3.05
C PRO A 353 1.83 4.84 -3.32
N GLN A 354 1.50 4.61 -4.58
CA GLN A 354 0.82 3.40 -5.06
C GLN A 354 1.65 2.78 -6.17
N VAL A 355 2.62 1.96 -5.78
CA VAL A 355 3.48 1.17 -6.68
C VAL A 355 3.02 -0.29 -6.72
N GLU A 356 2.43 -0.78 -5.63
CA GLU A 356 1.83 -2.11 -5.57
C GLU A 356 0.76 -2.30 -6.65
N GLY A 357 0.87 -3.38 -7.44
CA GLY A 357 0.02 -3.63 -8.60
C GLY A 357 0.34 -2.76 -9.82
N ASN A 358 1.39 -1.94 -9.78
CA ASN A 358 1.80 -1.05 -10.86
C ASN A 358 3.26 -1.30 -11.33
N ILE A 359 3.77 -2.51 -11.08
CA ILE A 359 5.04 -2.98 -11.64
C ILE A 359 4.70 -4.06 -12.67
N THR A 360 4.83 -3.72 -13.95
CA THR A 360 4.62 -4.68 -15.04
C THR A 360 5.96 -5.29 -15.46
N LYS A 361 5.96 -6.59 -15.78
CA LYS A 361 7.14 -7.28 -16.31
C LYS A 361 6.75 -8.15 -17.49
N THR A 362 7.44 -7.95 -18.60
CA THR A 362 7.25 -8.74 -19.83
C THR A 362 8.55 -9.39 -20.24
N VAL A 363 8.45 -10.43 -21.07
CA VAL A 363 9.59 -11.11 -21.67
C VAL A 363 9.39 -11.23 -23.16
N THR A 364 10.47 -11.03 -23.92
CA THR A 364 10.48 -11.20 -25.38
C THR A 364 11.65 -12.11 -25.75
N ASP A 365 11.37 -13.11 -26.58
CA ASP A 365 12.42 -13.89 -27.24
C ASP A 365 13.05 -13.04 -28.37
N VAL A 366 14.32 -12.69 -28.20
CA VAL A 366 15.07 -11.83 -29.13
C VAL A 366 15.28 -12.55 -30.46
N ASN A 367 15.38 -13.87 -30.44
CA ASN A 367 15.58 -14.73 -31.61
C ASN A 367 14.26 -14.98 -32.35
N GLY A 368 13.12 -14.85 -31.66
CA GLY A 368 11.78 -15.06 -32.19
C GLY A 368 11.38 -16.54 -32.31
N GLY A 369 10.11 -16.80 -32.44
CA GLY A 369 9.56 -18.15 -32.52
C GLY A 369 9.35 -18.81 -31.14
N ASN A 370 9.72 -20.11 -31.07
CA ASN A 370 9.72 -20.83 -29.80
C ASN A 370 11.00 -20.54 -29.03
N VAL A 371 10.91 -20.42 -27.72
CA VAL A 371 12.13 -20.27 -26.89
C VAL A 371 12.92 -21.57 -26.88
N ASN A 372 14.07 -21.56 -27.45
CA ASN A 372 14.97 -22.72 -27.56
C ASN A 372 16.17 -22.59 -26.61
N PRO A 373 16.83 -23.69 -26.22
CA PRO A 373 18.14 -23.63 -25.57
C PRO A 373 19.14 -22.79 -26.38
N GLY A 374 19.76 -21.78 -25.72
CA GLY A 374 20.69 -20.86 -26.36
C GLY A 374 20.04 -19.56 -26.87
N ASP A 375 18.73 -19.39 -26.80
CA ASP A 375 18.07 -18.13 -27.16
C ASP A 375 18.25 -17.06 -26.09
N GLN A 376 18.19 -15.80 -26.52
CA GLN A 376 18.23 -14.65 -25.64
C GLN A 376 16.81 -14.18 -25.33
N LEU A 377 16.50 -14.02 -24.01
CA LEU A 377 15.27 -13.45 -23.52
C LEU A 377 15.53 -12.03 -23.03
N GLU A 378 14.77 -11.05 -23.51
CA GLU A 378 14.79 -9.68 -23.02
C GLU A 378 13.62 -9.45 -22.06
N TYR A 379 13.93 -9.16 -20.78
CA TYR A 379 12.95 -8.72 -19.80
C TYR A 379 12.82 -7.21 -19.84
N THR A 380 11.58 -6.72 -19.88
CA THR A 380 11.24 -5.30 -19.75
C THR A 380 10.37 -5.10 -18.52
N ILE A 381 10.78 -4.22 -17.62
CA ILE A 381 10.11 -3.92 -16.36
C ILE A 381 9.75 -2.44 -16.33
N THR A 382 8.50 -2.12 -16.00
CA THR A 382 8.04 -0.76 -15.78
C THR A 382 7.53 -0.64 -14.35
N VAL A 383 8.09 0.30 -13.59
CA VAL A 383 7.65 0.67 -12.24
C VAL A 383 6.92 1.99 -12.34
N SER A 384 5.66 2.05 -11.90
CA SER A 384 4.82 3.25 -11.95
C SER A 384 4.29 3.59 -10.57
N ASN A 385 4.20 4.89 -10.25
CA ASN A 385 3.56 5.38 -9.05
C ASN A 385 2.24 6.09 -9.41
N THR A 386 1.11 5.41 -9.19
CA THR A 386 -0.24 5.95 -9.41
C THR A 386 -0.85 6.58 -8.16
N GLY A 387 -0.09 6.62 -7.06
CA GLY A 387 -0.51 7.23 -5.80
C GLY A 387 -0.46 8.76 -5.81
N ASN A 388 -0.60 9.33 -4.63
CA ASN A 388 -0.57 10.79 -4.42
C ASN A 388 0.64 11.24 -3.57
N ASP A 389 1.59 10.34 -3.29
CA ASP A 389 2.85 10.63 -2.62
C ASP A 389 4.04 10.12 -3.44
N GLY A 390 5.23 10.64 -3.20
CA GLY A 390 6.46 10.13 -3.81
C GLY A 390 6.84 8.75 -3.27
N ALA A 391 7.22 7.81 -4.16
CA ALA A 391 7.92 6.59 -3.78
C ALA A 391 9.42 6.89 -3.77
N VAL A 392 9.98 7.12 -2.57
CA VAL A 392 11.39 7.53 -2.39
C VAL A 392 12.29 6.35 -2.09
N SER A 393 13.58 6.48 -2.41
CA SER A 393 14.59 5.42 -2.23
C SER A 393 14.22 4.13 -2.97
N SER A 394 13.58 4.22 -4.15
CA SER A 394 13.09 3.08 -4.91
C SER A 394 14.25 2.30 -5.55
N ILE A 395 14.37 1.01 -5.18
CA ILE A 395 15.41 0.09 -5.64
C ILE A 395 14.75 -1.21 -6.07
N VAL A 396 14.86 -1.49 -7.37
CA VAL A 396 14.36 -2.74 -7.96
C VAL A 396 15.49 -3.79 -7.98
N THR A 397 15.18 -4.97 -7.48
CA THR A 397 16.05 -6.15 -7.54
C THR A 397 15.35 -7.24 -8.35
N ASP A 398 16.05 -7.80 -9.31
CA ASP A 398 15.55 -8.87 -10.18
C ASP A 398 16.58 -10.02 -10.22
N SER A 399 16.23 -11.14 -9.60
CA SER A 399 17.09 -12.32 -9.59
C SER A 399 17.14 -12.99 -10.95
N ILE A 400 18.33 -13.36 -11.42
CA ILE A 400 18.46 -14.10 -12.68
C ILE A 400 17.74 -15.45 -12.53
N PRO A 401 16.77 -15.75 -13.40
CA PRO A 401 15.97 -16.97 -13.26
C PRO A 401 16.80 -18.23 -13.50
N ALA A 402 16.41 -19.31 -12.83
CA ALA A 402 17.00 -20.62 -13.03
C ALA A 402 16.93 -21.03 -14.52
N ASN A 403 17.86 -21.84 -14.96
CA ASN A 403 18.02 -22.29 -16.36
C ASN A 403 18.36 -21.16 -17.34
N SER A 404 18.87 -20.04 -16.85
CA SER A 404 19.38 -18.95 -17.66
C SER A 404 20.65 -18.32 -17.06
N THR A 405 21.36 -17.54 -17.88
CA THR A 405 22.53 -16.76 -17.45
C THR A 405 22.39 -15.32 -17.92
N TYR A 406 22.87 -14.36 -17.12
CA TYR A 406 22.84 -12.95 -17.48
C TYR A 406 23.69 -12.66 -18.73
N VAL A 407 23.20 -11.79 -19.60
CA VAL A 407 23.94 -11.28 -20.75
C VAL A 407 24.61 -9.97 -20.39
N ALA A 408 25.92 -9.96 -20.26
CA ALA A 408 26.71 -8.80 -19.84
C ALA A 408 26.50 -7.59 -20.79
N GLY A 409 26.42 -6.38 -20.19
CA GLY A 409 26.21 -5.12 -20.90
C GLY A 409 24.80 -4.92 -21.46
N SER A 410 23.82 -5.71 -21.02
CA SER A 410 22.43 -5.62 -21.49
C SER A 410 21.53 -4.71 -20.67
N LEU A 411 22.03 -4.13 -19.57
CA LEU A 411 21.29 -3.23 -18.72
C LEU A 411 21.01 -1.88 -19.41
N GLN A 412 19.75 -1.47 -19.42
CA GLN A 412 19.34 -0.18 -19.98
C GLN A 412 18.10 0.37 -19.30
N ILE A 413 18.11 1.64 -18.91
CA ILE A 413 16.90 2.39 -18.58
C ILE A 413 16.38 3.01 -19.87
N THR A 414 15.15 2.66 -20.28
CA THR A 414 14.57 3.06 -21.57
C THR A 414 13.65 4.26 -21.47
N SER A 415 13.05 4.49 -20.30
CA SER A 415 12.24 5.69 -20.03
C SER A 415 12.27 6.09 -18.56
N GLY A 416 11.87 7.33 -18.29
CA GLY A 416 11.93 7.92 -16.95
C GLY A 416 13.25 8.64 -16.68
N ALA A 417 13.58 8.84 -15.40
CA ALA A 417 14.84 9.45 -15.02
C ALA A 417 16.04 8.53 -15.34
N ASN A 418 17.18 9.15 -15.65
CA ASN A 418 18.46 8.47 -15.88
C ASN A 418 18.47 7.49 -17.07
N THR A 419 17.72 7.78 -18.15
CA THR A 419 17.70 6.97 -19.37
C THR A 419 19.10 6.76 -19.96
N GLY A 420 19.31 5.61 -20.60
CA GLY A 420 20.56 5.22 -21.27
C GLY A 420 20.99 3.81 -20.92
N VAL A 421 22.03 3.34 -21.62
CA VAL A 421 22.71 2.08 -21.31
C VAL A 421 23.41 2.23 -19.96
N LYS A 422 23.39 1.16 -19.16
CA LYS A 422 24.02 1.09 -17.85
C LYS A 422 25.14 0.08 -17.85
N THR A 423 26.10 0.27 -16.95
CA THR A 423 27.18 -0.68 -16.76
C THR A 423 26.72 -1.82 -15.83
N ASP A 424 27.46 -2.92 -15.83
CA ASP A 424 27.24 -4.04 -14.93
C ASP A 424 27.98 -3.83 -13.59
N GLY A 425 28.82 -2.80 -13.51
CA GLY A 425 29.69 -2.51 -12.36
C GLY A 425 28.95 -1.93 -11.17
N ALA A 426 29.40 -2.31 -9.97
CA ALA A 426 28.86 -1.72 -8.75
C ALA A 426 29.41 -0.31 -8.51
N GLY A 427 28.54 0.66 -8.19
CA GLY A 427 28.93 1.96 -7.66
C GLY A 427 29.32 3.02 -8.70
N ASP A 428 29.16 2.79 -9.99
CA ASP A 428 29.51 3.72 -11.06
C ASP A 428 28.28 4.41 -11.70
N ASP A 429 27.14 3.71 -11.80
CA ASP A 429 25.87 4.31 -12.24
C ASP A 429 24.66 3.76 -11.43
N GLN A 430 23.42 3.92 -11.95
CA GLN A 430 22.20 3.53 -11.23
C GLN A 430 21.92 2.02 -11.24
N ALA A 431 22.66 1.22 -12.02
CA ALA A 431 22.42 -0.21 -12.16
C ALA A 431 23.68 -1.02 -11.86
N GLU A 432 23.50 -2.30 -11.55
CA GLU A 432 24.59 -3.26 -11.37
C GLU A 432 24.11 -4.69 -11.55
N TYR A 433 25.02 -5.59 -11.92
CA TYR A 433 24.83 -7.03 -11.85
C TYR A 433 25.68 -7.61 -10.72
N THR A 434 25.02 -8.18 -9.70
CA THR A 434 25.66 -8.67 -8.47
C THR A 434 26.28 -10.09 -8.60
N GLY A 435 26.20 -10.70 -9.79
CA GLY A 435 26.54 -12.12 -10.02
C GLY A 435 25.32 -13.04 -9.92
N THR A 436 24.23 -12.62 -9.28
CA THR A 436 22.99 -13.41 -9.14
C THR A 436 21.75 -12.60 -9.46
N SER A 437 21.81 -11.29 -9.39
CA SER A 437 20.65 -10.39 -9.57
C SER A 437 21.07 -9.11 -10.29
N VAL A 438 20.12 -8.54 -11.02
CA VAL A 438 20.19 -7.16 -11.51
C VAL A 438 19.60 -6.27 -10.43
N VAL A 439 20.29 -5.19 -10.07
CA VAL A 439 19.81 -4.16 -9.15
C VAL A 439 19.76 -2.83 -9.88
N ILE A 440 18.61 -2.16 -9.85
CA ILE A 440 18.41 -0.87 -10.52
C ILE A 440 17.80 0.13 -9.54
N ARG A 441 18.45 1.28 -9.38
CA ARG A 441 18.02 2.41 -8.59
C ARG A 441 17.22 3.34 -9.50
N VAL A 442 15.90 3.36 -9.31
CA VAL A 442 14.96 4.04 -10.21
C VAL A 442 14.49 5.38 -9.63
N GLY A 443 13.96 6.24 -10.52
CA GLY A 443 13.36 7.52 -10.14
C GLY A 443 14.32 8.71 -10.18
N THR A 444 13.75 9.90 -10.03
CA THR A 444 14.48 11.18 -10.06
C THR A 444 15.44 11.28 -8.86
N GLY A 445 16.69 11.68 -9.13
CA GLY A 445 17.73 11.81 -8.11
C GLY A 445 18.39 10.49 -7.69
N ALA A 446 18.10 9.36 -8.39
CA ALA A 446 18.82 8.11 -8.15
C ALA A 446 20.31 8.26 -8.48
N THR A 447 21.14 7.66 -7.63
CA THR A 447 22.60 7.65 -7.75
C THR A 447 23.11 6.22 -7.88
N SER A 448 24.40 6.03 -7.91
CA SER A 448 25.04 4.71 -7.86
C SER A 448 24.87 3.99 -6.50
N ALA A 449 24.49 4.71 -5.45
CA ALA A 449 24.34 4.15 -4.09
C ALA A 449 22.88 4.12 -3.61
N ASN A 450 22.06 5.10 -4.03
CA ASN A 450 20.72 5.31 -3.48
C ASN A 450 19.65 5.31 -4.57
N GLY A 451 18.51 4.70 -4.27
CA GLY A 451 17.31 4.83 -5.07
C GLY A 451 16.79 6.26 -5.11
N GLY A 452 16.14 6.65 -6.19
CA GLY A 452 15.52 7.96 -6.40
C GLY A 452 14.06 8.00 -5.97
N THR A 453 13.36 9.01 -6.49
CA THR A 453 11.94 9.25 -6.24
C THR A 453 11.15 9.03 -7.54
N ILE A 454 10.13 8.19 -7.47
CA ILE A 454 9.08 8.10 -8.50
C ILE A 454 7.91 8.94 -7.97
N ASN A 455 7.72 10.14 -8.56
CA ASN A 455 6.66 11.06 -8.15
C ASN A 455 5.28 10.54 -8.59
N PRO A 456 4.18 11.06 -8.04
CA PRO A 456 2.83 10.77 -8.50
C PRO A 456 2.67 10.92 -10.02
N GLY A 457 2.20 9.86 -10.69
CA GLY A 457 2.03 9.82 -12.15
C GLY A 457 3.29 9.53 -12.96
N GLU A 458 4.47 9.44 -12.32
CA GLU A 458 5.72 9.08 -13.00
C GLU A 458 5.91 7.56 -13.09
N SER A 459 6.77 7.16 -14.05
CA SER A 459 7.22 5.79 -14.20
C SER A 459 8.68 5.72 -14.66
N THR A 460 9.31 4.59 -14.40
CA THR A 460 10.64 4.24 -14.96
C THR A 460 10.55 2.87 -15.60
N THR A 461 11.02 2.76 -16.84
CA THR A 461 11.13 1.49 -17.58
C THR A 461 12.58 1.13 -17.82
N PHE A 462 12.94 -0.10 -17.56
CA PHE A 462 14.26 -0.64 -17.81
C PHE A 462 14.19 -2.05 -18.37
N LYS A 463 15.30 -2.52 -18.93
CA LYS A 463 15.42 -3.84 -19.53
C LYS A 463 16.79 -4.45 -19.33
N PHE A 464 16.85 -5.78 -19.38
CA PHE A 464 18.06 -6.58 -19.42
C PHE A 464 17.82 -7.91 -20.14
N LYS A 465 18.89 -8.63 -20.48
CA LYS A 465 18.80 -9.89 -21.19
C LYS A 465 19.39 -11.04 -20.40
N VAL A 466 18.83 -12.22 -20.62
CA VAL A 466 19.39 -13.49 -20.19
C VAL A 466 19.51 -14.46 -21.37
N LEU A 467 20.46 -15.37 -21.29
CA LEU A 467 20.66 -16.46 -22.23
C LEU A 467 20.08 -17.74 -21.66
N VAL A 468 19.20 -18.42 -22.37
CA VAL A 468 18.65 -19.73 -21.98
C VAL A 468 19.78 -20.76 -22.00
N ASN A 469 19.94 -21.52 -20.92
CA ASN A 469 20.99 -22.52 -20.82
C ASN A 469 20.88 -23.57 -21.91
N ALA A 470 21.99 -23.89 -22.56
CA ALA A 470 22.05 -24.86 -23.65
C ALA A 470 21.59 -26.28 -23.24
N ALA A 471 21.64 -26.62 -21.96
CA ALA A 471 21.19 -27.90 -21.40
C ALA A 471 19.74 -27.87 -20.91
N ALA A 472 18.99 -26.78 -21.12
CA ALA A 472 17.59 -26.71 -20.72
C ALA A 472 16.74 -27.74 -21.44
N ALA A 473 16.01 -28.57 -20.71
CA ALA A 473 15.16 -29.62 -21.25
C ALA A 473 13.87 -29.05 -21.88
N ASN A 474 13.30 -29.82 -22.81
CA ASN A 474 11.98 -29.50 -23.35
C ASN A 474 10.93 -29.42 -22.26
N GLY A 475 10.11 -28.39 -22.25
CA GLY A 475 9.10 -28.13 -21.23
C GLY A 475 9.62 -27.44 -19.97
N THR A 476 10.91 -27.10 -19.88
CA THR A 476 11.46 -26.29 -18.76
C THR A 476 10.76 -24.93 -18.74
N VAL A 477 10.19 -24.58 -17.58
CA VAL A 477 9.59 -23.26 -17.33
C VAL A 477 10.68 -22.35 -16.71
N ILE A 478 10.95 -21.22 -17.36
CA ILE A 478 11.77 -20.12 -16.83
C ILE A 478 10.81 -19.11 -16.23
N SER A 479 10.89 -18.88 -14.91
CA SER A 479 10.01 -18.01 -14.14
C SER A 479 10.83 -16.90 -13.49
N ASN A 480 10.42 -15.65 -13.65
CA ASN A 480 11.15 -14.49 -13.18
C ASN A 480 10.22 -13.41 -12.61
N GLN A 481 10.55 -12.86 -11.42
CA GLN A 481 9.78 -11.81 -10.76
C GLN A 481 10.74 -10.77 -10.15
N ALA A 482 10.50 -9.49 -10.42
CA ALA A 482 11.23 -8.38 -9.84
C ALA A 482 10.57 -7.89 -8.56
N VAL A 483 11.36 -7.30 -7.66
CA VAL A 483 10.93 -6.73 -6.37
C VAL A 483 11.40 -5.29 -6.28
N ASP A 484 10.51 -4.34 -6.00
CA ASP A 484 10.83 -2.95 -5.67
C ASP A 484 10.68 -2.71 -4.17
N ASN A 485 11.73 -2.17 -3.54
CA ASN A 485 11.71 -1.69 -2.17
C ASN A 485 11.81 -0.16 -2.19
N TYR A 486 10.83 0.51 -1.56
CA TYR A 486 10.73 1.97 -1.53
C TYR A 486 10.13 2.45 -0.19
N LYS A 487 10.09 3.77 0.00
CA LYS A 487 9.42 4.40 1.15
C LYS A 487 8.43 5.45 0.68
N ALA A 488 7.42 5.72 1.51
CA ALA A 488 6.56 6.89 1.33
C ALA A 488 7.31 8.17 1.68
N ALA A 489 7.22 9.21 0.83
CA ALA A 489 7.87 10.49 1.08
C ALA A 489 7.28 11.19 2.32
N THR A 490 5.95 11.14 2.51
CA THR A 490 5.23 11.79 3.62
C THR A 490 5.36 11.02 4.93
N LEU A 491 5.12 9.71 4.91
CA LEU A 491 5.04 8.89 6.12
C LEU A 491 6.38 8.27 6.52
N GLY A 492 7.30 8.08 5.57
CA GLY A 492 8.56 7.37 5.77
C GLY A 492 8.41 5.84 5.89
N ASP A 493 7.19 5.32 5.79
CA ASP A 493 6.90 3.88 5.84
C ASP A 493 7.58 3.16 4.69
N ALA A 494 8.15 1.99 4.98
CA ALA A 494 8.79 1.13 3.98
C ALA A 494 7.76 0.19 3.34
N PHE A 495 7.90 -0.01 2.03
CA PHE A 495 7.05 -0.89 1.22
C PHE A 495 7.89 -1.82 0.37
N THR A 496 7.33 -2.98 0.05
CA THR A 496 7.85 -3.95 -0.90
C THR A 496 6.74 -4.28 -1.88
N SER A 497 7.02 -4.14 -3.18
CA SER A 497 6.08 -4.46 -4.26
C SER A 497 6.72 -5.41 -5.27
N TYR A 498 5.92 -6.31 -5.83
CA TYR A 498 6.37 -7.33 -6.77
C TYR A 498 5.88 -7.01 -8.19
N SER A 499 6.67 -7.38 -9.18
CA SER A 499 6.25 -7.27 -10.57
C SER A 499 5.15 -8.28 -10.90
N ASP A 500 4.26 -7.88 -11.80
CA ASP A 500 3.21 -8.71 -12.36
C ASP A 500 3.54 -9.05 -13.82
N GLY A 501 3.56 -10.34 -14.14
CA GLY A 501 3.76 -10.87 -15.48
C GLY A 501 2.45 -11.30 -16.16
N ASP A 502 1.31 -11.26 -15.45
CA ASP A 502 0.00 -11.63 -15.97
C ASP A 502 -1.11 -10.75 -15.37
N ALA A 503 -1.34 -9.61 -16.00
CA ALA A 503 -2.37 -8.66 -15.56
C ALA A 503 -3.82 -9.18 -15.64
N ALA A 504 -4.06 -10.36 -16.23
CA ALA A 504 -5.39 -10.97 -16.29
C ALA A 504 -5.72 -11.77 -15.02
N THR A 505 -4.71 -12.17 -14.26
CA THR A 505 -4.85 -12.92 -13.01
C THR A 505 -4.70 -11.99 -11.81
N ALA A 506 -5.60 -12.06 -10.83
CA ALA A 506 -5.53 -11.23 -9.63
C ALA A 506 -4.27 -11.53 -8.80
N GLY A 507 -3.60 -10.47 -8.32
CA GLY A 507 -2.34 -10.54 -7.56
C GLY A 507 -1.14 -10.28 -8.46
N THR A 508 0.06 -10.60 -7.97
CA THR A 508 1.32 -10.40 -8.69
C THR A 508 1.92 -11.75 -9.06
N GLN A 509 1.93 -12.07 -10.34
CA GLN A 509 2.47 -13.31 -10.87
C GLN A 509 3.86 -13.12 -11.47
N PRO A 510 4.78 -14.12 -11.37
CA PRO A 510 6.03 -14.08 -12.11
C PRO A 510 5.78 -14.16 -13.62
N THR A 511 6.64 -13.52 -14.38
CA THR A 511 6.69 -13.66 -15.84
C THR A 511 7.29 -15.01 -16.19
N THR A 512 6.62 -15.82 -17.03
CA THR A 512 7.04 -17.18 -17.37
C THR A 512 7.18 -17.39 -18.87
N VAL A 513 8.16 -18.23 -19.27
CA VAL A 513 8.27 -18.77 -20.62
C VAL A 513 8.60 -20.26 -20.53
N THR A 514 8.19 -21.03 -21.55
CA THR A 514 8.47 -22.46 -21.61
C THR A 514 9.48 -22.75 -22.74
N VAL A 515 10.54 -23.46 -22.39
CA VAL A 515 11.58 -23.88 -23.35
C VAL A 515 11.05 -25.01 -24.22
N VAL A 516 11.23 -24.88 -25.51
CA VAL A 516 10.90 -25.88 -26.51
C VAL A 516 12.20 -26.38 -27.17
N VAL A 517 12.51 -27.64 -26.99
CA VAL A 517 13.65 -28.24 -27.70
C VAL A 517 13.16 -28.80 -29.04
N PRO A 518 13.64 -28.29 -30.19
CA PRO A 518 13.22 -28.83 -31.46
C PRO A 518 13.58 -30.33 -31.55
N PRO A 519 12.69 -31.17 -32.02
CA PRO A 519 12.96 -32.58 -32.16
C PRO A 519 14.03 -32.82 -33.24
N VAL A 520 14.97 -33.70 -32.96
CA VAL A 520 16.04 -34.07 -33.89
C VAL A 520 15.85 -35.50 -34.40
N PRO A 521 16.34 -35.87 -35.63
CA PRO A 521 16.34 -37.23 -36.10
C PRO A 521 17.40 -38.07 -35.37
N SER A 522 17.14 -39.38 -35.20
CA SER A 522 18.10 -40.35 -34.67
C SER A 522 18.00 -41.64 -35.49
N VAL A 523 18.95 -41.84 -36.38
CA VAL A 523 18.96 -43.01 -37.27
C VAL A 523 19.91 -44.07 -36.73
N GLY A 524 19.32 -45.20 -36.29
CA GLY A 524 20.06 -46.41 -35.93
C GLY A 524 20.28 -47.32 -37.12
N LEU A 525 21.45 -47.97 -37.18
CA LEU A 525 21.80 -48.98 -38.19
C LEU A 525 22.05 -50.33 -37.50
N VAL A 526 21.47 -51.41 -38.05
CA VAL A 526 21.72 -52.80 -37.60
C VAL A 526 22.15 -53.63 -38.81
N LYS A 527 23.43 -54.10 -38.83
CA LYS A 527 23.96 -54.99 -39.84
C LYS A 527 23.86 -56.45 -39.40
N THR A 528 23.28 -57.27 -40.20
CA THR A 528 23.12 -58.72 -39.99
C THR A 528 23.60 -59.51 -41.20
N CYS A 529 23.88 -60.79 -41.04
CA CYS A 529 24.18 -61.73 -42.11
C CYS A 529 23.14 -62.87 -42.08
N PRO A 530 21.99 -62.71 -42.75
CA PRO A 530 20.91 -63.69 -42.71
C PRO A 530 21.10 -64.89 -43.63
N VAL A 531 22.05 -64.84 -44.56
CA VAL A 531 22.31 -65.92 -45.49
C VAL A 531 23.82 -66.20 -45.59
N PRO A 532 24.25 -67.43 -45.31
CA PRO A 532 23.45 -68.53 -44.76
C PRO A 532 22.97 -68.25 -43.34
N ALA A 533 21.96 -68.92 -42.83
CA ALA A 533 21.33 -68.66 -41.55
C ALA A 533 22.31 -68.75 -40.35
N ASN A 534 23.41 -69.44 -40.50
CA ASN A 534 24.48 -69.62 -39.48
C ASN A 534 25.70 -68.72 -39.71
N CYS A 535 25.61 -67.74 -40.59
CA CYS A 535 26.72 -66.83 -41.03
C CYS A 535 27.50 -66.20 -39.86
N THR A 536 26.88 -65.91 -38.76
CA THR A 536 27.47 -65.26 -37.57
C THR A 536 27.80 -66.23 -36.45
N THR A 537 27.40 -67.48 -36.52
CA THR A 537 27.51 -68.48 -35.42
C THR A 537 28.38 -69.68 -35.78
N GLN A 538 28.71 -69.86 -37.03
CA GLN A 538 29.56 -70.96 -37.54
C GLN A 538 30.59 -70.46 -38.52
N ASP A 539 31.76 -71.14 -38.61
CA ASP A 539 32.75 -70.89 -39.60
C ASP A 539 32.22 -71.18 -41.03
N GLN A 540 32.45 -70.28 -41.90
CA GLN A 540 32.04 -70.37 -43.30
C GLN A 540 33.23 -70.74 -44.21
N TRP A 541 32.97 -71.59 -45.19
CA TRP A 541 33.99 -72.12 -46.10
C TRP A 541 34.25 -71.21 -47.29
N PRO A 542 35.50 -71.21 -47.84
CA PRO A 542 35.76 -70.60 -49.12
C PRO A 542 34.79 -71.04 -50.21
N GLY A 543 34.31 -70.08 -51.02
CA GLY A 543 33.26 -70.29 -52.00
C GLY A 543 31.83 -70.08 -51.51
N THR A 544 31.63 -69.90 -50.22
CA THR A 544 30.31 -69.59 -49.66
C THR A 544 29.89 -68.15 -49.89
N ASP A 545 28.67 -67.96 -50.38
CA ASP A 545 28.06 -66.61 -50.49
C ASP A 545 27.51 -66.13 -49.19
N LEU A 546 27.91 -64.95 -48.76
CA LEU A 546 27.39 -64.26 -47.54
C LEU A 546 26.55 -63.09 -47.97
N THR A 547 25.30 -63.03 -47.54
CA THR A 547 24.42 -61.86 -47.75
C THR A 547 24.32 -61.05 -46.47
N TYR A 548 24.70 -59.81 -46.58
CA TYR A 548 24.53 -58.80 -45.50
C TYR A 548 23.29 -57.99 -45.71
N ASN A 549 22.54 -57.77 -44.62
CA ASN A 549 21.40 -56.87 -44.56
C ASN A 549 21.68 -55.77 -43.55
N ILE A 550 21.48 -54.52 -43.92
CA ILE A 550 21.63 -53.34 -43.07
C ILE A 550 20.26 -52.70 -42.94
N ALA A 551 19.63 -52.94 -41.82
CA ALA A 551 18.39 -52.26 -41.45
C ALA A 551 18.70 -50.86 -40.90
N PHE A 552 17.91 -49.90 -41.29
CA PHE A 552 17.97 -48.52 -40.73
C PHE A 552 16.61 -48.13 -40.19
N THR A 553 16.62 -47.41 -39.05
CA THR A 553 15.39 -46.96 -38.40
C THR A 553 15.62 -45.55 -37.81
N ASN A 554 14.73 -44.62 -38.13
CA ASN A 554 14.70 -43.32 -37.47
C ASN A 554 13.81 -43.41 -36.24
N SER A 555 14.42 -43.46 -35.05
CA SER A 555 13.76 -43.43 -33.74
C SER A 555 13.76 -42.03 -33.13
N GLY A 556 14.22 -41.02 -33.85
CA GLY A 556 14.24 -39.62 -33.38
C GLY A 556 12.86 -38.96 -33.37
N GLY A 557 12.80 -37.68 -33.06
CA GLY A 557 11.58 -36.89 -32.96
C GLY A 557 11.23 -36.14 -34.28
N SER A 558 12.09 -36.20 -35.30
CA SER A 558 11.88 -35.52 -36.60
C SER A 558 12.38 -36.34 -37.79
N PRO A 559 11.95 -36.03 -39.02
CA PRO A 559 12.43 -36.72 -40.21
C PRO A 559 13.93 -36.55 -40.42
N ALA A 560 14.63 -37.65 -40.75
CA ALA A 560 16.03 -37.61 -41.14
C ALA A 560 16.16 -37.23 -42.62
N LYS A 561 16.96 -36.19 -42.91
CA LYS A 561 17.24 -35.70 -44.27
C LYS A 561 18.59 -36.20 -44.71
N THR A 562 18.75 -36.37 -46.01
CA THR A 562 20.06 -36.67 -46.63
C THR A 562 20.69 -37.95 -46.05
N LEU A 563 19.88 -39.02 -45.90
CA LEU A 563 20.37 -40.30 -45.39
C LEU A 563 21.38 -40.90 -46.38
N ILE A 564 22.54 -41.29 -45.86
CA ILE A 564 23.61 -41.97 -46.62
C ILE A 564 24.07 -43.16 -45.79
N ILE A 565 24.13 -44.35 -46.41
CA ILE A 565 24.71 -45.55 -45.82
C ILE A 565 25.97 -45.92 -46.63
N LYS A 566 27.10 -46.12 -45.94
CA LYS A 566 28.35 -46.63 -46.54
C LYS A 566 28.71 -47.94 -45.89
N ASP A 567 29.13 -48.91 -46.68
CA ASP A 567 29.60 -50.18 -46.13
C ASP A 567 30.85 -50.66 -46.87
N GLN A 568 31.80 -51.17 -46.11
CA GLN A 568 33.00 -51.74 -46.62
C GLN A 568 32.80 -53.20 -46.98
N ILE A 569 33.25 -53.61 -48.15
CA ILE A 569 33.31 -55.03 -48.53
C ILE A 569 34.31 -55.73 -47.61
N PRO A 570 33.95 -56.83 -46.94
CA PRO A 570 34.86 -57.49 -46.01
C PRO A 570 36.11 -58.00 -46.67
N ALA A 571 37.25 -57.91 -46.00
CA ALA A 571 38.49 -58.47 -46.49
C ALA A 571 38.35 -59.95 -46.78
N ASN A 572 39.09 -60.45 -47.77
CA ASN A 572 39.05 -61.84 -48.25
C ASN A 572 37.70 -62.28 -48.84
N THR A 573 36.91 -61.31 -49.34
CA THR A 573 35.68 -61.63 -50.10
C THR A 573 35.68 -60.96 -51.44
N ASP A 574 34.88 -61.50 -52.37
CA ASP A 574 34.64 -60.94 -53.71
C ASP A 574 33.17 -60.44 -53.74
N PHE A 575 32.94 -59.18 -54.19
CA PHE A 575 31.58 -58.61 -54.30
C PHE A 575 30.79 -59.34 -55.42
N LYS A 576 29.57 -59.82 -55.14
CA LYS A 576 28.68 -60.49 -56.11
C LYS A 576 27.88 -59.45 -56.89
N LEU A 577 28.03 -59.39 -58.19
CA LEU A 577 27.34 -58.49 -59.09
C LEU A 577 25.83 -58.73 -59.10
N GLY A 578 25.05 -57.68 -59.20
CA GLY A 578 23.59 -57.76 -59.32
C GLY A 578 22.82 -58.16 -58.01
N THR A 579 23.51 -58.22 -56.86
CA THR A 579 22.89 -58.65 -55.58
C THR A 579 22.55 -57.53 -54.69
N VAL A 580 22.88 -56.29 -55.00
CA VAL A 580 22.43 -55.15 -54.18
C VAL A 580 20.92 -55.03 -54.31
N SER A 581 20.25 -55.08 -53.19
CA SER A 581 18.81 -54.88 -53.11
C SER A 581 18.43 -53.93 -52.03
N THR A 582 17.22 -53.40 -52.10
CA THR A 582 16.68 -52.44 -51.13
C THR A 582 15.24 -52.81 -50.81
N ASN A 583 14.91 -52.77 -49.54
CA ASN A 583 13.56 -52.81 -49.06
C ASN A 583 13.25 -51.50 -48.35
N LEU A 584 12.59 -50.61 -49.04
CA LEU A 584 12.26 -49.28 -48.56
C LEU A 584 10.86 -49.20 -47.97
N ALA A 585 10.12 -50.34 -48.02
CA ALA A 585 8.75 -50.46 -47.50
C ALA A 585 7.88 -49.23 -47.88
N THR A 586 7.29 -48.57 -46.90
CA THR A 586 6.43 -47.39 -47.05
C THR A 586 7.18 -46.06 -46.88
N THR A 587 8.51 -46.07 -46.73
CA THR A 587 9.30 -44.87 -46.40
C THR A 587 9.22 -43.71 -47.41
N GLY A 588 8.76 -44.01 -48.64
CA GLY A 588 8.74 -43.01 -49.72
C GLY A 588 10.11 -42.60 -50.23
N LEU A 589 11.19 -43.22 -49.72
CA LEU A 589 12.56 -42.91 -50.16
C LEU A 589 12.84 -43.53 -51.54
N THR A 590 13.66 -42.86 -52.33
CA THR A 590 14.33 -43.45 -53.47
C THR A 590 15.84 -43.54 -53.19
N VAL A 591 16.54 -44.49 -53.82
CA VAL A 591 17.96 -44.72 -53.53
C VAL A 591 18.75 -44.83 -54.79
N SER A 592 19.93 -44.24 -54.80
CA SER A 592 20.99 -44.53 -55.83
C SER A 592 22.14 -45.29 -55.17
N VAL A 593 22.73 -46.23 -55.92
CA VAL A 593 23.84 -47.07 -55.45
C VAL A 593 25.07 -46.73 -56.26
N SER A 594 26.19 -46.51 -55.56
CA SER A 594 27.48 -46.27 -56.13
C SER A 594 28.54 -47.18 -55.51
N TYR A 595 29.60 -47.44 -56.22
CA TYR A 595 30.65 -48.35 -55.77
C TYR A 595 32.02 -47.65 -55.82
N SER A 596 32.91 -48.10 -54.96
CA SER A 596 34.31 -47.66 -54.92
C SER A 596 35.24 -48.84 -55.00
N ASN A 597 36.37 -48.64 -55.68
CA ASN A 597 37.50 -49.57 -55.74
C ASN A 597 38.82 -48.97 -55.15
N ASP A 598 38.72 -47.80 -54.54
CA ASP A 598 39.85 -47.00 -53.99
C ASP A 598 39.74 -46.72 -52.51
N GLY A 599 39.03 -47.59 -51.77
CA GLY A 599 38.84 -47.45 -50.31
C GLY A 599 37.75 -46.47 -49.90
N GLY A 600 36.81 -46.11 -50.78
CA GLY A 600 35.70 -45.17 -50.47
C GLY A 600 36.05 -43.71 -50.72
N VAL A 601 37.15 -43.45 -51.46
CA VAL A 601 37.58 -42.08 -51.81
C VAL A 601 36.79 -41.56 -53.02
N SER A 602 36.60 -42.38 -54.04
CA SER A 602 35.73 -42.05 -55.18
C SER A 602 34.59 -43.08 -55.34
N TRP A 603 33.47 -42.65 -55.96
CA TRP A 603 32.26 -43.45 -56.09
C TRP A 603 31.77 -43.60 -57.53
N LEU A 604 32.73 -43.60 -58.48
CA LEU A 604 32.46 -43.67 -59.92
C LEU A 604 32.73 -45.06 -60.49
N TYR A 605 33.10 -46.04 -59.67
CA TYR A 605 33.42 -47.38 -60.11
C TYR A 605 32.17 -48.15 -60.53
N ALA A 606 32.25 -48.88 -61.67
CA ALA A 606 31.25 -49.81 -62.16
C ALA A 606 31.78 -51.24 -62.00
N PRO A 607 31.16 -52.09 -61.12
CA PRO A 607 31.65 -53.45 -60.93
C PRO A 607 31.65 -54.31 -62.20
N VAL A 608 32.73 -55.08 -62.43
CA VAL A 608 32.94 -55.88 -63.61
C VAL A 608 33.14 -57.33 -63.21
N SER A 609 32.45 -58.27 -63.94
CA SER A 609 32.57 -59.70 -63.71
C SER A 609 33.98 -60.21 -63.98
N GLY A 610 34.58 -60.93 -63.04
CA GLY A 610 35.90 -61.49 -63.12
C GLY A 610 37.04 -60.52 -62.78
N GLN A 611 36.72 -59.25 -62.46
CA GLN A 611 37.70 -58.22 -62.19
C GLN A 611 38.53 -58.54 -60.92
N GLY A 612 39.87 -58.23 -60.98
CA GLY A 612 40.79 -58.54 -59.88
C GLY A 612 41.05 -60.02 -59.67
N GLY A 613 40.71 -60.87 -60.64
CA GLY A 613 40.85 -62.30 -60.55
C GLY A 613 39.75 -63.01 -59.78
N ALA A 614 38.59 -62.39 -59.67
CA ALA A 614 37.41 -62.97 -59.08
C ALA A 614 36.75 -64.00 -60.01
N PRO A 615 35.94 -64.97 -59.50
CA PRO A 615 35.09 -65.83 -60.30
C PRO A 615 34.09 -65.06 -61.17
N ALA A 616 33.58 -65.69 -62.25
CA ALA A 616 32.52 -65.08 -63.04
C ALA A 616 31.33 -64.74 -62.21
N GLY A 617 30.76 -63.50 -62.35
CA GLY A 617 29.70 -62.95 -61.56
C GLY A 617 30.11 -62.21 -60.27
N TYR A 618 31.45 -62.12 -60.01
CA TYR A 618 32.03 -61.45 -58.88
C TYR A 618 33.08 -60.44 -59.27
N ASP A 619 33.33 -59.42 -58.44
CA ASP A 619 34.37 -58.40 -58.60
C ASP A 619 35.13 -58.25 -57.27
N ARG A 620 36.47 -58.50 -57.33
CA ARG A 620 37.39 -58.41 -56.18
C ARG A 620 37.83 -56.99 -55.87
N THR A 621 37.68 -56.10 -56.81
CA THR A 621 38.20 -54.73 -56.67
C THR A 621 37.22 -53.77 -56.00
N VAL A 622 35.95 -54.17 -55.86
CA VAL A 622 35.00 -53.40 -55.12
C VAL A 622 35.39 -53.39 -53.65
N THR A 623 35.63 -52.22 -53.10
CA THR A 623 36.07 -52.02 -51.71
C THR A 623 34.93 -51.48 -50.80
N HIS A 624 34.01 -50.68 -51.37
CA HIS A 624 32.90 -50.10 -50.63
C HIS A 624 31.65 -49.96 -51.52
N ILE A 625 30.49 -49.93 -50.84
CA ILE A 625 29.18 -49.61 -51.42
C ILE A 625 28.64 -48.36 -50.73
N LEU A 626 28.01 -47.46 -51.48
CA LEU A 626 27.35 -46.27 -51.03
C LEU A 626 25.88 -46.31 -51.49
N TRP A 627 24.96 -46.21 -50.52
CA TRP A 627 23.56 -45.93 -50.77
C TRP A 627 23.28 -44.49 -50.47
N SER A 628 22.89 -43.70 -51.43
CA SER A 628 22.43 -42.30 -51.23
C SER A 628 20.93 -42.25 -51.41
N PHE A 629 20.22 -41.89 -50.35
CA PHE A 629 18.78 -41.82 -50.37
C PHE A 629 18.31 -40.39 -50.68
N ASN A 630 17.26 -40.30 -51.48
CA ASN A 630 16.56 -39.07 -51.78
C ASN A 630 15.19 -39.12 -51.12
N GLY A 631 14.78 -38.02 -50.47
CA GLY A 631 13.59 -37.93 -49.61
C GLY A 631 13.96 -37.82 -48.13
N ASN A 632 12.96 -37.77 -47.28
CA ASN A 632 13.13 -37.67 -45.84
C ASN A 632 12.63 -38.99 -45.20
N LEU A 633 13.48 -39.65 -44.40
CA LEU A 633 13.07 -40.79 -43.60
C LEU A 633 12.21 -40.31 -42.45
N SER A 634 10.91 -40.67 -42.47
CA SER A 634 9.96 -40.33 -41.40
C SER A 634 10.45 -40.81 -40.04
N GLN A 635 9.99 -40.19 -38.97
CA GLN A 635 10.14 -40.68 -37.61
C GLN A 635 8.95 -41.57 -37.18
N ALA A 636 7.85 -41.58 -37.93
CA ALA A 636 6.63 -42.32 -37.61
C ALA A 636 6.61 -43.71 -38.24
N SER A 637 6.38 -44.73 -37.46
CA SER A 637 6.12 -46.11 -37.96
C SER A 637 4.83 -46.15 -38.77
N PRO A 638 4.76 -46.89 -39.87
CA PRO A 638 5.76 -47.82 -40.41
C PRO A 638 6.80 -47.17 -41.35
N ASP A 639 6.71 -45.88 -41.65
CA ASP A 639 7.50 -45.18 -42.67
C ASP A 639 8.92 -44.79 -42.18
N ASN A 640 9.30 -45.20 -40.98
CA ASN A 640 10.56 -44.84 -40.31
C ASN A 640 11.67 -45.89 -40.47
N THR A 641 11.44 -47.00 -41.20
CA THR A 641 12.39 -48.09 -41.27
C THR A 641 12.50 -48.65 -42.70
N GLY A 642 13.69 -49.10 -43.04
CA GLY A 642 13.96 -49.80 -44.28
C GLY A 642 15.25 -50.60 -44.16
N SER A 643 15.65 -51.29 -45.26
CA SER A 643 16.93 -51.99 -45.30
C SER A 643 17.55 -52.01 -46.68
N VAL A 644 18.88 -52.19 -46.70
CA VAL A 644 19.68 -52.45 -47.90
C VAL A 644 20.46 -53.74 -47.71
N SER A 645 20.71 -54.44 -48.80
CA SER A 645 21.48 -55.69 -48.74
C SER A 645 22.44 -55.86 -49.93
N PHE A 646 23.43 -56.67 -49.71
CA PHE A 646 24.38 -57.07 -50.73
C PHE A 646 24.96 -58.44 -50.38
N THR A 647 25.56 -59.13 -51.44
CA THR A 647 26.16 -60.44 -51.25
C THR A 647 27.64 -60.37 -51.62
N VAL A 648 28.49 -61.10 -50.89
CA VAL A 648 29.87 -61.33 -51.18
C VAL A 648 30.16 -62.83 -51.10
N ARG A 649 31.24 -63.29 -51.76
CA ARG A 649 31.75 -64.65 -51.71
C ARG A 649 33.07 -64.70 -50.94
N ILE A 650 33.20 -65.64 -49.99
CA ILE A 650 34.48 -65.93 -49.35
C ILE A 650 35.47 -66.49 -50.36
N ARG A 651 36.71 -65.96 -50.32
CA ARG A 651 37.79 -66.42 -51.21
C ARG A 651 38.34 -67.74 -50.81
#